data_c59d8ceb8f934b7b37a7c5e97f044f82
#
_entry.id   c59d8ceb8f934b7b37a7c5e97f044f82
#
_cell.length_a   1.000
_cell.length_b   1.000
_cell.length_c   1.000
_cell.angle_alpha   90.00
_cell.angle_beta   90.00
_cell.angle_gamma   90.00
#
_symmetry.space_group_name_H-M   'P 1'
#
loop_
_entity.id
_entity.type
_entity.pdbx_description
1 polymer ?
#
loop_
_entity_poly.entity_id
_entity_poly.type
_entity_poly.pdbx_seq_one_letter_code
_entity_poly.pdbx_strand_id
1 'polypeptide(L)'
;MQNKGIVIVTAVLLTLASIFYLSFSAATYYYDSEAAKIKDPIAQQDYKDSVKYLGIYSYQKCLETKIGLGLDLKGGMNVILEISVPDVVETLADHKTDVAFTKAMEQARAEEEKSQDDFITLFINAYHKNAPGHKLAEIFATQQLQGKVSPQSSDAEVEKAIRAEVSAAIDNSFNVVRTRIDKFGVVQPNIQKLEGQEGRIMVEMPGISEPERMRKLLQGSANLEFWETYNAQEIIPYLVQLDSQLANGGEEEAKADTTAAAKADTTAAVKAAPKSKFQIKKDTKKADVKATPEAQLAAAKKQHPLLAMLQTTNGNSLALVGYASVRDTAAINKLIYSKLAKQVLPSDVKLLWGAKPADGLSVKNIFELYALKVTTTTGRAPLEGDVITDAKDQFDQVTGQPQVSMTMNTDGARRWAALTKANIDKAIAIVLDGVVYSAPRVNGEITGGQSSITGSFTIEDTKDLANTLKSGRMPAPARIVQEEVVGPTLGAQSIQQGVISFVIAFIVLMVYMVLMYSFVPGMLANCALLVNLFFTLGILTSFQAALTMSGIAGMVLSLGTAVDANVLIYERTKEELKAGKGIKDAVAAGYSNAFSAIFDSNFTSLLTGIILYAFGTGPIRGFATTWMIGIVCSFFSAVYLTRLVWEKKLSKDKWLKETFTTPFSRNLMQGTKYKFMAMYKKTFTIAIAAVVIFIVSFFVRGLAQSIDFTGGRNYVVQFEKSVQPEDVRGIIAEAFPDCTTGALSLGTDNKTIRISTNYKIESNNPAVDDEAETILYNALKKANLVSQKSVEDFKNPDIRQGGSIISSSKVGPSVAKDITNGAIISVIIALAAIFLYILVRFRNIAFSIGSTVALALDALVVIGLFSLLQGVLPFSLEVDQTFIGAILTVIGYSINDKVVVFDRIRENLHLHPKQDIQKVFNDSINQTLARTINTSLSTLIVLLCILFLGGKSIQPFAFAMTLGVVFGTLSSIFIASPIAYLVMGRKIKEEVAEA
;
A
#
# COMPACT_ATOMS: atom_id res chain seq x y z
N MET A 1 -27.83 35.32 -14.86
CA MET A 1 -27.65 34.52 -13.62
C MET A 1 -28.59 35.06 -12.54
N GLN A 2 -29.53 34.26 -12.05
CA GLN A 2 -30.43 34.65 -10.96
C GLN A 2 -29.75 34.80 -9.58
N ASN A 3 -28.60 34.13 -9.34
CA ASN A 3 -27.96 34.10 -8.02
C ASN A 3 -26.48 34.56 -8.03
N LYS A 4 -26.22 35.74 -8.68
CA LYS A 4 -24.82 36.30 -8.75
C LYS A 4 -24.18 36.48 -7.36
N GLY A 5 -24.94 36.85 -6.36
CA GLY A 5 -24.49 37.08 -5.01
C GLY A 5 -23.89 35.81 -4.36
N ILE A 6 -24.55 34.66 -4.50
CA ILE A 6 -24.09 33.39 -3.95
C ILE A 6 -22.76 32.98 -4.56
N VAL A 7 -22.63 33.10 -5.91
CA VAL A 7 -21.38 32.74 -6.61
C VAL A 7 -20.22 33.61 -6.13
N ILE A 8 -20.46 34.92 -5.97
CA ILE A 8 -19.40 35.84 -5.45
C ILE A 8 -19.02 35.47 -4.01
N VAL A 9 -19.99 35.23 -3.14
CA VAL A 9 -19.74 34.86 -1.75
C VAL A 9 -18.97 33.55 -1.69
N THR A 10 -19.39 32.53 -2.45
CA THR A 10 -18.67 31.24 -2.48
C THR A 10 -17.24 31.40 -2.99
N ALA A 11 -17.04 32.18 -4.07
CA ALA A 11 -15.71 32.46 -4.61
C ALA A 11 -14.81 33.17 -3.60
N VAL A 12 -15.34 34.16 -2.88
CA VAL A 12 -14.59 34.90 -1.84
C VAL A 12 -14.25 33.97 -0.68
N LEU A 13 -15.19 33.17 -0.19
CA LEU A 13 -14.94 32.21 0.90
C LEU A 13 -13.90 31.17 0.51
N LEU A 14 -14.01 30.58 -0.69
CA LEU A 14 -13.00 29.62 -1.19
C LEU A 14 -11.62 30.27 -1.35
N THR A 15 -11.57 31.51 -1.84
CA THR A 15 -10.32 32.25 -1.98
C THR A 15 -9.68 32.50 -0.62
N LEU A 16 -10.46 33.00 0.36
CA LEU A 16 -9.95 33.26 1.71
C LEU A 16 -9.50 31.97 2.41
N ALA A 17 -10.27 30.89 2.30
CA ALA A 17 -9.90 29.58 2.83
C ALA A 17 -8.60 29.05 2.17
N SER A 18 -8.50 29.12 0.84
CA SER A 18 -7.30 28.69 0.12
C SER A 18 -6.07 29.50 0.50
N ILE A 19 -6.19 30.85 0.62
CA ILE A 19 -5.10 31.70 1.10
C ILE A 19 -4.69 31.30 2.52
N PHE A 20 -5.66 31.12 3.40
CA PHE A 20 -5.40 30.75 4.79
C PHE A 20 -4.64 29.43 4.88
N TYR A 21 -5.13 28.36 4.29
CA TYR A 21 -4.50 27.06 4.37
C TYR A 21 -3.14 26.99 3.65
N LEU A 22 -3.00 27.57 2.47
CA LEU A 22 -1.75 27.60 1.75
C LEU A 22 -0.68 28.48 2.44
N SER A 23 -1.10 29.46 3.24
CA SER A 23 -0.18 30.32 3.98
C SER A 23 0.64 29.56 5.03
N PHE A 24 0.14 28.44 5.57
CA PHE A 24 0.90 27.57 6.48
C PHE A 24 2.11 26.94 5.78
N SER A 25 1.97 26.56 4.51
CA SER A 25 3.09 26.03 3.71
C SER A 25 4.15 27.10 3.48
N ALA A 26 3.76 28.33 3.18
CA ALA A 26 4.66 29.46 3.01
C ALA A 26 5.36 29.84 4.33
N ALA A 27 4.62 29.84 5.44
CA ALA A 27 5.18 30.11 6.78
C ALA A 27 6.19 29.05 7.18
N THR A 28 5.88 27.76 6.96
CA THR A 28 6.79 26.64 7.26
C THR A 28 8.08 26.78 6.46
N TYR A 29 7.98 27.05 5.15
CA TYR A 29 9.15 27.25 4.29
C TYR A 29 10.02 28.42 4.77
N TYR A 30 9.40 29.53 5.16
CA TYR A 30 10.11 30.69 5.71
C TYR A 30 10.85 30.35 7.00
N TYR A 31 10.18 29.71 7.97
CA TYR A 31 10.79 29.33 9.25
C TYR A 31 11.89 28.28 9.09
N ASP A 32 11.72 27.31 8.19
CA ASP A 32 12.77 26.33 7.87
C ASP A 32 14.00 27.01 7.25
N SER A 33 13.79 27.98 6.34
CA SER A 33 14.87 28.75 5.73
C SER A 33 15.63 29.61 6.75
N GLU A 34 14.93 30.25 7.71
CA GLU A 34 15.58 30.99 8.79
C GLU A 34 16.32 30.07 9.77
N ALA A 35 15.70 28.97 10.16
CA ALA A 35 16.32 27.97 11.02
C ALA A 35 17.60 27.38 10.40
N ALA A 36 17.62 27.13 9.09
CA ALA A 36 18.79 26.61 8.37
C ALA A 36 20.02 27.57 8.42
N LYS A 37 19.83 28.84 8.73
CA LYS A 37 20.93 29.80 8.90
C LYS A 37 21.64 29.64 10.26
N ILE A 38 21.00 29.00 11.23
CA ILE A 38 21.52 28.74 12.58
C ILE A 38 22.37 27.46 12.51
N LYS A 39 23.66 27.58 12.87
CA LYS A 39 24.60 26.44 12.77
C LYS A 39 24.51 25.48 13.95
N ASP A 40 24.04 25.93 15.09
CA ASP A 40 23.88 25.09 16.28
C ASP A 40 22.55 24.35 16.26
N PRO A 41 22.55 23.00 16.27
CA PRO A 41 21.32 22.20 16.23
C PRO A 41 20.37 22.49 17.39
N ILE A 42 20.88 22.77 18.59
CA ILE A 42 20.06 23.06 19.78
C ILE A 42 19.36 24.41 19.59
N ALA A 43 20.11 25.44 19.23
CA ALA A 43 19.56 26.77 18.96
C ALA A 43 18.60 26.78 17.77
N GLN A 44 18.80 25.89 16.79
CA GLN A 44 17.88 25.69 15.68
C GLN A 44 16.54 25.15 16.16
N GLN A 45 16.56 24.16 17.05
CA GLN A 45 15.34 23.57 17.63
C GLN A 45 14.62 24.59 18.52
N ASP A 46 15.34 25.27 19.41
CA ASP A 46 14.79 26.33 20.26
C ASP A 46 14.11 27.44 19.45
N TYR A 47 14.72 27.83 18.31
CA TYR A 47 14.09 28.77 17.38
C TYR A 47 12.77 28.24 16.86
N LYS A 48 12.74 27.00 16.38
CA LYS A 48 11.51 26.36 15.84
C LYS A 48 10.42 26.26 16.90
N ASP A 49 10.78 25.97 18.14
CA ASP A 49 9.82 25.85 19.25
C ASP A 49 9.30 27.22 19.73
N SER A 50 10.07 28.29 19.54
CA SER A 50 9.71 29.67 19.94
C SER A 50 8.80 30.39 18.95
N VAL A 51 8.85 30.07 17.66
CA VAL A 51 8.12 30.79 16.59
C VAL A 51 6.62 30.52 16.63
N LYS A 52 5.83 31.60 16.44
CA LYS A 52 4.36 31.53 16.35
C LYS A 52 3.87 32.21 15.07
N TYR A 53 3.26 31.44 14.17
CA TYR A 53 2.61 31.99 12.99
C TYR A 53 1.29 32.68 13.36
N LEU A 54 1.04 33.86 12.80
CA LEU A 54 -0.09 34.75 13.17
C LEU A 54 -0.21 35.02 14.67
N GLY A 55 0.87 34.86 15.45
CA GLY A 55 0.89 35.04 16.91
C GLY A 55 0.20 33.92 17.70
N ILE A 56 -0.46 32.94 17.04
CA ILE A 56 -1.29 31.90 17.67
C ILE A 56 -0.77 30.50 17.39
N TYR A 57 -0.40 30.21 16.14
CA TYR A 57 -0.06 28.86 15.69
C TYR A 57 1.42 28.56 15.89
N SER A 58 1.75 27.50 16.63
CA SER A 58 3.13 27.02 16.79
C SER A 58 3.70 26.49 15.47
N TYR A 59 5.02 26.39 15.38
CA TYR A 59 5.70 25.78 14.24
C TYR A 59 5.22 24.34 13.99
N GLN A 60 5.01 23.55 15.05
CA GLN A 60 4.45 22.21 14.95
C GLN A 60 3.07 22.20 14.26
N LYS A 61 2.20 23.16 14.64
CA LYS A 61 0.87 23.29 13.98
C LYS A 61 1.00 23.69 12.51
N CYS A 62 1.99 24.49 12.16
CA CYS A 62 2.27 24.82 10.76
C CYS A 62 2.72 23.57 9.98
N LEU A 63 3.56 22.73 10.58
CA LEU A 63 4.00 21.46 9.98
C LEU A 63 2.82 20.49 9.75
N GLU A 64 1.88 20.44 10.68
CA GLU A 64 0.68 19.59 10.56
C GLU A 64 -0.32 20.09 9.49
N THR A 65 -0.35 21.40 9.24
CA THR A 65 -1.36 22.02 8.38
C THR A 65 -0.84 22.31 6.97
N LYS A 66 0.49 22.37 6.75
CA LYS A 66 1.07 22.57 5.42
C LYS A 66 0.64 21.49 4.43
N ILE A 67 0.87 21.70 3.13
CA ILE A 67 0.67 20.67 2.11
C ILE A 67 1.46 19.42 2.48
N GLY A 68 0.77 18.31 2.73
CA GLY A 68 1.36 17.01 2.95
C GLY A 68 1.94 16.48 1.64
N LEU A 69 3.18 15.98 1.69
CA LEU A 69 3.78 15.24 0.57
C LEU A 69 3.68 13.75 0.87
N GLY A 70 3.17 12.97 -0.07
CA GLY A 70 3.06 11.53 0.05
C GLY A 70 4.42 10.83 -0.01
N LEU A 71 4.38 9.52 0.17
CA LEU A 71 5.54 8.63 0.20
C LEU A 71 6.42 8.78 -1.04
N ASP A 72 5.81 8.77 -2.23
CA ASP A 72 6.51 8.87 -3.52
C ASP A 72 7.32 10.16 -3.69
N LEU A 73 6.96 11.22 -2.94
CA LEU A 73 7.58 12.54 -3.05
C LEU A 73 8.58 12.80 -1.93
N LYS A 74 8.27 12.40 -0.70
CA LYS A 74 9.12 12.68 0.46
C LYS A 74 10.04 11.53 0.83
N GLY A 75 9.77 10.34 0.28
CA GLY A 75 10.30 9.09 0.81
C GLY A 75 9.61 8.69 2.10
N GLY A 76 9.98 7.56 2.67
CA GLY A 76 9.43 7.04 3.92
C GLY A 76 8.92 5.62 3.78
N MET A 77 7.89 5.26 4.55
CA MET A 77 7.38 3.90 4.65
C MET A 77 5.84 3.88 4.59
N ASN A 78 5.29 2.94 3.83
CA ASN A 78 3.87 2.61 3.81
C ASN A 78 3.71 1.14 4.15
N VAL A 79 2.82 0.81 5.07
CA VAL A 79 2.53 -0.57 5.46
C VAL A 79 1.04 -0.81 5.52
N ILE A 80 0.63 -2.03 5.15
CA ILE A 80 -0.69 -2.56 5.49
C ILE A 80 -0.48 -3.58 6.60
N LEU A 81 -1.03 -3.27 7.76
CA LEU A 81 -1.08 -4.16 8.91
C LEU A 81 -2.36 -4.98 8.86
N GLU A 82 -2.26 -6.27 9.09
CA GLU A 82 -3.39 -7.17 9.27
C GLU A 82 -3.42 -7.64 10.72
N ILE A 83 -4.53 -7.37 11.40
CA ILE A 83 -4.77 -7.85 12.76
C ILE A 83 -5.24 -9.30 12.67
N SER A 84 -4.58 -10.18 13.39
CA SER A 84 -4.88 -11.62 13.36
C SER A 84 -6.26 -11.91 13.98
N VAL A 85 -7.29 -12.01 13.16
CA VAL A 85 -8.63 -12.43 13.58
C VAL A 85 -8.61 -13.84 14.21
N PRO A 86 -7.86 -14.82 13.66
CA PRO A 86 -7.70 -16.12 14.30
C PRO A 86 -7.24 -16.05 15.75
N ASP A 87 -6.25 -15.21 16.04
CA ASP A 87 -5.68 -15.08 17.39
C ASP A 87 -6.66 -14.38 18.34
N VAL A 88 -7.49 -13.46 17.84
CA VAL A 88 -8.61 -12.89 18.62
C VAL A 88 -9.61 -13.97 18.99
N VAL A 89 -10.05 -14.79 18.03
CA VAL A 89 -11.01 -15.87 18.26
C VAL A 89 -10.45 -16.89 19.26
N GLU A 90 -9.17 -17.25 19.16
CA GLU A 90 -8.49 -18.14 20.11
C GLU A 90 -8.41 -17.54 21.52
N THR A 91 -8.18 -16.24 21.61
CA THR A 91 -8.18 -15.52 22.89
C THR A 91 -9.58 -15.47 23.51
N LEU A 92 -10.62 -15.22 22.71
CA LEU A 92 -12.02 -15.22 23.18
C LEU A 92 -12.47 -16.60 23.67
N ALA A 93 -11.91 -17.67 23.12
CA ALA A 93 -12.11 -19.06 23.58
C ALA A 93 -11.28 -19.41 24.81
N ASP A 94 -10.54 -18.46 25.39
CA ASP A 94 -9.64 -18.65 26.55
C ASP A 94 -8.56 -19.74 26.30
N HIS A 95 -8.05 -19.78 25.05
CA HIS A 95 -7.05 -20.74 24.58
C HIS A 95 -7.41 -22.21 24.88
N LYS A 96 -8.68 -22.57 24.72
CA LYS A 96 -9.11 -23.95 24.92
C LYS A 96 -8.39 -24.90 23.98
N THR A 97 -8.00 -26.05 24.52
CA THR A 97 -7.28 -27.12 23.79
C THR A 97 -8.23 -28.25 23.35
N ASP A 98 -9.52 -27.95 23.18
CA ASP A 98 -10.46 -28.92 22.65
C ASP A 98 -10.09 -29.37 21.23
N VAL A 99 -10.15 -30.68 20.97
CA VAL A 99 -9.71 -31.26 19.70
C VAL A 99 -10.53 -30.76 18.50
N ALA A 100 -11.85 -30.59 18.69
CA ALA A 100 -12.73 -30.12 17.65
C ALA A 100 -12.47 -28.63 17.34
N PHE A 101 -12.25 -27.80 18.37
CA PHE A 101 -11.90 -26.41 18.26
C PHE A 101 -10.55 -26.24 17.53
N THR A 102 -9.53 -26.98 17.96
CA THR A 102 -8.18 -26.88 17.34
C THR A 102 -8.21 -27.29 15.87
N LYS A 103 -8.89 -28.38 15.52
CA LYS A 103 -9.06 -28.80 14.13
C LYS A 103 -9.86 -27.81 13.31
N ALA A 104 -10.90 -27.20 13.88
CA ALA A 104 -11.68 -26.18 13.19
C ALA A 104 -10.85 -24.94 12.91
N MET A 105 -10.02 -24.50 13.87
CA MET A 105 -9.09 -23.37 13.71
C MET A 105 -8.05 -23.67 12.61
N GLU A 106 -7.46 -24.85 12.59
CA GLU A 106 -6.49 -25.25 11.55
C GLU A 106 -7.13 -25.29 10.16
N GLN A 107 -8.33 -25.86 10.06
CA GLN A 107 -9.07 -25.91 8.79
C GLN A 107 -9.48 -24.52 8.31
N ALA A 108 -9.98 -23.65 9.19
CA ALA A 108 -10.35 -22.29 8.85
C ALA A 108 -9.13 -21.48 8.37
N ARG A 109 -7.96 -21.60 9.04
CA ARG A 109 -6.72 -20.97 8.60
C ARG A 109 -6.25 -21.47 7.23
N ALA A 110 -6.42 -22.76 6.93
CA ALA A 110 -6.05 -23.31 5.63
C ALA A 110 -7.06 -22.95 4.50
N GLU A 111 -8.32 -22.73 4.85
CA GLU A 111 -9.36 -22.29 3.92
C GLU A 111 -9.35 -20.78 3.69
N GLU A 112 -8.94 -19.96 4.67
CA GLU A 112 -8.83 -18.51 4.55
C GLU A 112 -7.92 -18.08 3.39
N GLU A 113 -6.86 -18.85 3.12
CA GLU A 113 -5.97 -18.57 1.98
C GLU A 113 -6.65 -18.83 0.61
N LYS A 114 -7.71 -19.65 0.59
CA LYS A 114 -8.38 -20.13 -0.65
C LYS A 114 -9.75 -19.53 -0.86
N SER A 115 -10.47 -19.18 0.23
CA SER A 115 -11.83 -18.64 0.20
C SER A 115 -11.83 -17.10 0.21
N GLN A 116 -12.99 -16.53 -0.11
CA GLN A 116 -13.28 -15.09 0.07
C GLN A 116 -14.15 -14.82 1.30
N ASP A 117 -14.58 -15.91 1.99
CA ASP A 117 -15.38 -15.78 3.18
C ASP A 117 -14.51 -15.29 4.35
N ASP A 118 -15.09 -14.53 5.26
CA ASP A 118 -14.40 -14.09 6.47
C ASP A 118 -14.03 -15.26 7.39
N PHE A 119 -12.93 -15.11 8.13
CA PHE A 119 -12.42 -16.18 9.00
C PHE A 119 -13.45 -16.71 9.99
N ILE A 120 -14.32 -15.86 10.54
CA ILE A 120 -15.33 -16.28 11.52
C ILE A 120 -16.34 -17.22 10.87
N THR A 121 -16.79 -16.92 9.66
CA THR A 121 -17.67 -17.80 8.87
C THR A 121 -17.00 -19.13 8.55
N LEU A 122 -15.73 -19.10 8.11
CA LEU A 122 -14.97 -20.32 7.83
C LEU A 122 -14.78 -21.18 9.09
N PHE A 123 -14.45 -20.54 10.21
CA PHE A 123 -14.29 -21.22 11.50
C PHE A 123 -15.59 -21.88 11.97
N ILE A 124 -16.72 -21.17 11.92
CA ILE A 124 -18.02 -21.70 12.34
C ILE A 124 -18.40 -22.91 11.48
N ASN A 125 -18.23 -22.81 10.17
CA ASN A 125 -18.50 -23.91 9.26
C ASN A 125 -17.60 -25.12 9.53
N ALA A 126 -16.31 -24.90 9.78
CA ALA A 126 -15.37 -25.94 10.13
C ALA A 126 -15.69 -26.57 11.50
N TYR A 127 -16.10 -25.76 12.49
CA TYR A 127 -16.48 -26.27 13.81
C TYR A 127 -17.70 -27.18 13.75
N HIS A 128 -18.76 -26.77 13.05
CA HIS A 128 -19.95 -27.60 12.88
C HIS A 128 -19.67 -28.91 12.13
N LYS A 129 -18.69 -28.89 11.22
CA LYS A 129 -18.26 -30.10 10.50
C LYS A 129 -17.48 -31.06 11.40
N ASN A 130 -16.68 -30.55 12.32
CA ASN A 130 -15.83 -31.36 13.22
C ASN A 130 -16.55 -31.78 14.52
N ALA A 131 -17.56 -31.04 14.94
CA ALA A 131 -18.37 -31.30 16.15
C ALA A 131 -19.86 -31.21 15.85
N PRO A 132 -20.42 -32.11 15.05
CA PRO A 132 -21.84 -32.08 14.72
C PRO A 132 -22.72 -32.25 15.96
N GLY A 133 -23.60 -31.28 16.19
CA GLY A 133 -24.53 -31.25 17.32
C GLY A 133 -24.02 -30.53 18.58
N HIS A 134 -22.77 -30.10 18.62
CA HIS A 134 -22.25 -29.25 19.71
C HIS A 134 -22.48 -27.77 19.40
N LYS A 135 -22.75 -26.97 20.44
CA LYS A 135 -23.01 -25.54 20.32
C LYS A 135 -21.71 -24.74 20.47
N LEU A 136 -21.60 -23.66 19.75
CA LEU A 136 -20.50 -22.70 19.91
C LEU A 136 -20.41 -22.15 21.34
N ALA A 137 -21.54 -22.04 22.05
CA ALA A 137 -21.56 -21.59 23.43
C ALA A 137 -20.73 -22.47 24.40
N GLU A 138 -20.48 -23.73 24.08
CA GLU A 138 -19.61 -24.63 24.89
C GLU A 138 -18.16 -24.18 24.89
N ILE A 139 -17.73 -23.54 23.80
CA ILE A 139 -16.39 -22.98 23.63
C ILE A 139 -16.33 -21.53 24.13
N PHE A 140 -17.30 -20.70 23.77
CA PHE A 140 -17.25 -19.26 23.97
C PHE A 140 -17.97 -18.72 25.20
N ALA A 141 -18.56 -19.58 26.06
CA ALA A 141 -19.05 -19.13 27.36
C ALA A 141 -17.87 -18.93 28.34
N THR A 142 -17.01 -17.96 28.03
CA THR A 142 -15.78 -17.63 28.76
C THR A 142 -15.96 -16.39 29.62
N GLN A 143 -15.02 -16.14 30.52
CA GLN A 143 -15.02 -14.93 31.35
C GLN A 143 -14.96 -13.65 30.49
N GLN A 144 -14.29 -13.70 29.34
CA GLN A 144 -14.16 -12.55 28.42
C GLN A 144 -15.48 -12.16 27.76
N LEU A 145 -16.35 -13.15 27.51
CA LEU A 145 -17.68 -12.95 26.91
C LEU A 145 -18.81 -12.97 27.96
N GLN A 146 -18.47 -12.83 29.23
CA GLN A 146 -19.43 -12.80 30.31
C GLN A 146 -20.45 -11.67 30.15
N GLY A 147 -21.72 -11.98 30.24
CA GLY A 147 -22.81 -11.06 30.00
C GLY A 147 -23.25 -10.91 28.55
N LYS A 148 -22.47 -11.44 27.56
CA LYS A 148 -22.81 -11.46 26.14
C LYS A 148 -23.13 -12.87 25.64
N VAL A 149 -22.42 -13.88 26.17
CA VAL A 149 -22.61 -15.30 25.84
C VAL A 149 -22.88 -16.08 27.13
N SER A 150 -23.93 -16.89 27.12
CA SER A 150 -24.25 -17.85 28.18
C SER A 150 -24.18 -19.27 27.61
N PRO A 151 -24.04 -20.33 28.44
CA PRO A 151 -24.03 -21.70 27.97
C PRO A 151 -25.31 -22.12 27.20
N GLN A 152 -26.40 -21.35 27.31
CA GLN A 152 -27.66 -21.60 26.61
C GLN A 152 -27.79 -20.76 25.32
N SER A 153 -26.88 -19.84 25.04
CA SER A 153 -26.94 -18.99 23.86
C SER A 153 -26.96 -19.79 22.57
N SER A 154 -27.68 -19.30 21.58
CA SER A 154 -27.70 -19.87 20.23
C SER A 154 -26.41 -19.56 19.49
N ASP A 155 -26.07 -20.37 18.48
CA ASP A 155 -24.87 -20.17 17.68
C ASP A 155 -24.88 -18.81 16.97
N ALA A 156 -26.04 -18.33 16.51
CA ALA A 156 -26.18 -16.99 15.93
C ALA A 156 -25.90 -15.83 16.93
N GLU A 157 -26.27 -16.01 18.21
CA GLU A 157 -25.94 -15.04 19.26
C GLU A 157 -24.45 -15.07 19.58
N VAL A 158 -23.85 -16.27 19.63
CA VAL A 158 -22.40 -16.41 19.84
C VAL A 158 -21.63 -15.82 18.67
N GLU A 159 -22.01 -16.11 17.42
CA GLU A 159 -21.41 -15.50 16.25
C GLU A 159 -21.46 -13.98 16.30
N LYS A 160 -22.63 -13.42 16.60
CA LYS A 160 -22.79 -11.96 16.73
C LYS A 160 -21.88 -11.36 17.82
N ALA A 161 -21.73 -12.06 18.95
CA ALA A 161 -20.85 -11.65 20.02
C ALA A 161 -19.37 -11.71 19.59
N ILE A 162 -18.94 -12.78 18.92
CA ILE A 162 -17.58 -12.91 18.39
C ILE A 162 -17.28 -11.79 17.40
N ARG A 163 -18.16 -11.54 16.41
CA ARG A 163 -17.99 -10.45 15.43
C ARG A 163 -17.89 -9.09 16.09
N ALA A 164 -18.69 -8.82 17.12
CA ALA A 164 -18.63 -7.57 17.86
C ALA A 164 -17.28 -7.39 18.60
N GLU A 165 -16.78 -8.46 19.23
CA GLU A 165 -15.50 -8.41 19.93
C GLU A 165 -14.32 -8.30 18.97
N VAL A 166 -14.35 -9.02 17.85
CA VAL A 166 -13.32 -8.89 16.81
C VAL A 166 -13.28 -7.46 16.25
N SER A 167 -14.45 -6.87 15.96
CA SER A 167 -14.51 -5.47 15.53
C SER A 167 -13.95 -4.52 16.61
N ALA A 168 -14.27 -4.73 17.87
CA ALA A 168 -13.74 -3.93 18.97
C ALA A 168 -12.22 -4.12 19.14
N ALA A 169 -11.69 -5.33 18.92
CA ALA A 169 -10.27 -5.60 18.97
C ALA A 169 -9.51 -4.90 17.83
N ILE A 170 -10.10 -4.89 16.63
CA ILE A 170 -9.56 -4.14 15.46
C ILE A 170 -9.54 -2.64 15.76
N ASP A 171 -10.64 -2.10 16.33
CA ASP A 171 -10.74 -0.68 16.68
C ASP A 171 -9.72 -0.29 17.74
N ASN A 172 -9.53 -1.13 18.75
CA ASN A 172 -8.49 -0.94 19.77
C ASN A 172 -7.08 -0.98 19.15
N SER A 173 -6.81 -1.96 18.29
CA SER A 173 -5.51 -2.07 17.61
C SER A 173 -5.23 -0.84 16.74
N PHE A 174 -6.24 -0.33 16.02
CA PHE A 174 -6.13 0.91 15.27
C PHE A 174 -5.75 2.10 16.15
N ASN A 175 -6.39 2.26 17.30
CA ASN A 175 -6.09 3.34 18.24
C ASN A 175 -4.68 3.20 18.84
N VAL A 176 -4.25 1.98 19.15
CA VAL A 176 -2.89 1.71 19.65
C VAL A 176 -1.86 2.06 18.60
N VAL A 177 -2.03 1.62 17.35
CA VAL A 177 -1.14 1.94 16.22
C VAL A 177 -1.07 3.45 16.03
N ARG A 178 -2.20 4.14 16.01
CA ARG A 178 -2.26 5.60 15.90
C ARG A 178 -1.50 6.29 17.03
N THR A 179 -1.74 5.88 18.27
CA THR A 179 -1.07 6.45 19.43
C THR A 179 0.44 6.24 19.39
N ARG A 180 0.90 5.07 18.92
CA ARG A 180 2.33 4.79 18.76
C ARG A 180 2.98 5.73 17.75
N ILE A 181 2.37 5.88 16.57
CA ILE A 181 2.88 6.73 15.50
C ILE A 181 2.90 8.19 15.91
N ASP A 182 1.85 8.69 16.58
CA ASP A 182 1.77 10.04 17.09
C ASP A 182 2.90 10.33 18.10
N LYS A 183 3.19 9.38 19.00
CA LYS A 183 4.30 9.52 19.98
C LYS A 183 5.68 9.42 19.37
N PHE A 184 5.80 8.73 18.23
CA PHE A 184 7.04 8.67 17.48
C PHE A 184 7.38 9.97 16.77
N GLY A 185 6.45 10.91 16.69
CA GLY A 185 6.65 12.22 16.09
C GLY A 185 6.67 12.21 14.56
N VAL A 186 6.02 11.23 13.94
CA VAL A 186 5.83 11.22 12.49
C VAL A 186 4.96 12.39 12.08
N VAL A 187 5.46 13.21 11.17
CA VAL A 187 4.74 14.39 10.68
C VAL A 187 3.75 13.98 9.60
N GLN A 188 2.48 14.25 9.82
CA GLN A 188 1.37 13.96 8.89
C GLN A 188 1.27 12.47 8.50
N PRO A 189 1.21 11.54 9.46
CA PRO A 189 0.93 10.15 9.13
C PRO A 189 -0.49 10.01 8.59
N ASN A 190 -0.68 9.14 7.62
CA ASN A 190 -2.00 8.78 7.13
C ASN A 190 -2.33 7.36 7.62
N ILE A 191 -3.29 7.25 8.54
CA ILE A 191 -3.67 5.98 9.15
C ILE A 191 -5.15 5.74 8.88
N GLN A 192 -5.46 4.67 8.16
CA GLN A 192 -6.82 4.37 7.71
C GLN A 192 -7.13 2.87 7.85
N LYS A 193 -8.37 2.54 8.23
CA LYS A 193 -8.90 1.20 8.05
C LYS A 193 -9.26 1.00 6.58
N LEU A 194 -8.95 -0.14 6.03
CA LEU A 194 -9.33 -0.46 4.65
C LEU A 194 -10.78 -0.97 4.63
N GLU A 195 -11.64 -0.22 3.96
CA GLU A 195 -13.05 -0.60 3.79
C GLU A 195 -13.18 -1.88 2.96
N GLY A 196 -14.02 -2.81 3.40
CA GLY A 196 -14.19 -4.11 2.72
C GLY A 196 -13.10 -5.14 2.99
N GLN A 197 -12.09 -4.81 3.80
CA GLN A 197 -11.01 -5.71 4.21
C GLN A 197 -10.91 -5.71 5.74
N GLU A 198 -11.65 -6.63 6.36
CA GLU A 198 -11.75 -6.69 7.82
C GLU A 198 -10.38 -6.94 8.47
N GLY A 199 -10.01 -6.14 9.46
CA GLY A 199 -8.76 -6.28 10.20
C GLY A 199 -7.54 -5.60 9.56
N ARG A 200 -7.66 -4.95 8.40
CA ARG A 200 -6.52 -4.29 7.75
C ARG A 200 -6.46 -2.79 8.01
N ILE A 201 -5.27 -2.33 8.36
CA ILE A 201 -4.96 -0.94 8.68
C ILE A 201 -3.82 -0.49 7.78
N MET A 202 -4.05 0.51 6.96
CA MET A 202 -3.02 1.17 6.16
C MET A 202 -2.37 2.28 6.99
N VAL A 203 -1.05 2.32 6.96
CA VAL A 203 -0.21 3.28 7.69
C VAL A 203 0.84 3.84 6.75
N GLU A 204 0.67 5.08 6.35
CA GLU A 204 1.66 5.82 5.57
C GLU A 204 2.43 6.78 6.48
N MET A 205 3.74 6.72 6.41
CA MET A 205 4.66 7.51 7.25
C MET A 205 5.68 8.24 6.38
N PRO A 206 5.31 9.39 5.80
CA PRO A 206 6.21 10.14 4.93
C PRO A 206 7.41 10.71 5.70
N GLY A 207 8.61 10.54 5.14
CA GLY A 207 9.85 11.10 5.67
C GLY A 207 10.48 10.34 6.83
N ILE A 208 10.08 9.08 7.05
CA ILE A 208 10.76 8.17 7.97
C ILE A 208 12.08 7.72 7.34
N SER A 209 13.16 7.80 8.13
CA SER A 209 14.50 7.35 7.75
C SER A 209 14.86 5.96 8.30
N GLU A 210 14.12 5.44 9.29
CA GLU A 210 14.42 4.18 10.00
C GLU A 210 13.30 3.15 9.85
N PRO A 211 13.17 2.48 8.70
CA PRO A 211 12.08 1.52 8.45
C PRO A 211 12.09 0.33 9.42
N GLU A 212 13.27 -0.19 9.73
CA GLU A 212 13.44 -1.33 10.64
C GLU A 212 12.87 -1.07 12.04
N ARG A 213 13.13 0.11 12.55
CA ARG A 213 12.62 0.54 13.84
C ARG A 213 11.10 0.65 13.84
N MET A 214 10.55 1.19 12.73
CA MET A 214 9.10 1.29 12.55
C MET A 214 8.42 -0.07 12.40
N ARG A 215 9.03 -1.04 11.70
CA ARG A 215 8.52 -2.42 11.63
C ARG A 215 8.35 -3.02 13.02
N LYS A 216 9.40 -2.94 13.86
CA LYS A 216 9.35 -3.45 15.23
C LYS A 216 8.29 -2.78 16.07
N LEU A 217 8.13 -1.46 15.94
CA LEU A 217 7.12 -0.68 16.65
C LEU A 217 5.70 -1.07 16.26
N LEU A 218 5.46 -1.26 14.96
CA LEU A 218 4.14 -1.54 14.42
C LEU A 218 3.69 -2.99 14.66
N GLN A 219 4.62 -3.94 14.61
CA GLN A 219 4.34 -5.37 14.83
C GLN A 219 4.33 -5.75 16.32
N GLY A 220 5.01 -5.02 17.17
CA GLY A 220 5.07 -5.30 18.61
C GLY A 220 3.69 -5.26 19.25
N SER A 221 3.30 -6.32 19.94
CA SER A 221 2.01 -6.38 20.63
C SER A 221 2.01 -5.55 21.92
N ALA A 222 3.18 -5.17 22.43
CA ALA A 222 3.42 -4.56 23.73
C ALA A 222 2.89 -5.43 24.90
N ASN A 223 2.94 -6.73 24.72
CA ASN A 223 2.57 -7.68 25.76
C ASN A 223 3.66 -7.77 26.81
N LEU A 224 3.58 -6.92 27.82
CA LEU A 224 4.50 -6.92 28.95
C LEU A 224 4.06 -7.95 29.99
N GLU A 225 5.01 -8.79 30.42
CA GLU A 225 4.78 -9.88 31.34
C GLU A 225 5.87 -9.87 32.42
N PHE A 226 5.49 -10.12 33.66
CA PHE A 226 6.39 -10.26 34.80
C PHE A 226 6.38 -11.71 35.26
N TRP A 227 7.55 -12.39 35.14
CA TRP A 227 7.68 -13.80 35.44
C TRP A 227 8.61 -14.03 36.62
N GLU A 228 8.25 -14.97 37.47
CA GLU A 228 9.19 -15.55 38.39
C GLU A 228 10.26 -16.31 37.62
N THR A 229 11.45 -16.45 38.21
CA THR A 229 12.58 -17.12 37.57
C THR A 229 13.09 -18.29 38.39
N TYR A 230 13.65 -19.26 37.70
CA TYR A 230 14.51 -20.26 38.28
C TYR A 230 15.94 -19.72 38.44
N ASN A 231 16.66 -20.18 39.49
CA ASN A 231 18.09 -19.96 39.54
C ASN A 231 18.81 -20.88 38.54
N ALA A 232 19.88 -20.38 37.94
CA ALA A 232 20.64 -21.14 36.96
C ALA A 232 21.08 -22.50 37.49
N GLN A 233 21.46 -22.58 38.81
CA GLN A 233 21.84 -23.82 39.47
C GLN A 233 20.77 -24.92 39.48
N GLU A 234 19.49 -24.50 39.42
CA GLU A 234 18.38 -25.46 39.44
C GLU A 234 18.11 -26.05 38.05
N ILE A 235 18.41 -25.32 36.99
CA ILE A 235 18.07 -25.71 35.60
C ILE A 235 19.24 -26.31 34.83
N ILE A 236 20.47 -25.87 35.07
CA ILE A 236 21.66 -26.36 34.35
C ILE A 236 21.79 -27.91 34.42
N PRO A 237 21.55 -28.59 35.56
CA PRO A 237 21.60 -30.07 35.60
C PRO A 237 20.63 -30.74 34.63
N TYR A 238 19.42 -30.19 34.44
CA TYR A 238 18.44 -30.71 33.48
C TYR A 238 18.88 -30.50 32.04
N LEU A 239 19.52 -29.36 31.73
CA LEU A 239 20.06 -29.11 30.39
C LEU A 239 21.23 -30.06 30.07
N VAL A 240 22.08 -30.37 31.05
CA VAL A 240 23.13 -31.35 30.89
C VAL A 240 22.57 -32.77 30.71
N GLN A 241 21.52 -33.12 31.44
CA GLN A 241 20.79 -34.38 31.25
C GLN A 241 20.13 -34.46 29.88
N LEU A 242 19.50 -33.38 29.43
CA LEU A 242 18.89 -33.28 28.08
C LEU A 242 19.96 -33.46 26.99
N ASP A 243 21.11 -32.80 27.10
CA ASP A 243 22.22 -32.91 26.16
C ASP A 243 22.74 -34.37 26.06
N SER A 244 22.88 -35.04 27.20
CA SER A 244 23.32 -36.44 27.22
C SER A 244 22.29 -37.42 26.64
N GLN A 245 21.00 -37.17 26.84
CA GLN A 245 19.93 -37.96 26.21
C GLN A 245 19.81 -37.70 24.70
N LEU A 246 20.00 -36.47 24.25
CA LEU A 246 20.05 -36.12 22.83
C LEU A 246 21.26 -36.73 22.12
N ALA A 247 22.41 -36.81 22.79
CA ALA A 247 23.58 -37.49 22.27
C ALA A 247 23.37 -39.03 22.12
N ASN A 248 22.65 -39.65 23.08
CA ASN A 248 22.36 -41.08 23.05
C ASN A 248 21.17 -41.45 22.11
N GLY A 249 20.18 -40.60 21.98
CA GLY A 249 18.98 -40.79 21.12
C GLY A 249 19.18 -40.47 19.65
N GLY A 250 20.19 -39.70 19.30
CA GLY A 250 20.51 -39.33 17.92
C GLY A 250 20.97 -40.49 17.02
N GLU A 251 21.31 -41.66 17.58
CA GLU A 251 21.59 -42.87 16.81
C GLU A 251 20.32 -43.58 16.28
N GLU A 252 19.16 -43.41 16.91
CA GLU A 252 17.89 -44.00 16.45
C GLU A 252 17.18 -43.17 15.40
N GLU A 253 17.18 -41.84 15.49
CA GLU A 253 16.56 -40.97 14.45
C GLU A 253 17.43 -40.89 13.18
N ALA A 254 18.76 -40.96 13.29
CA ALA A 254 19.62 -41.02 12.10
C ALA A 254 19.47 -42.33 11.32
N LYS A 255 18.97 -43.40 11.95
CA LYS A 255 18.64 -44.68 11.28
C LYS A 255 17.24 -44.65 10.66
N ALA A 256 16.31 -43.79 11.14
CA ALA A 256 14.96 -43.66 10.61
C ALA A 256 14.94 -42.78 9.37
N ASP A 257 15.73 -41.70 9.34
CA ASP A 257 15.77 -40.79 8.17
C ASP A 257 16.54 -41.38 6.99
N THR A 258 17.52 -42.25 7.23
CA THR A 258 18.24 -42.96 6.14
C THR A 258 17.42 -44.09 5.52
N THR A 259 16.34 -44.55 6.17
CA THR A 259 15.43 -45.57 5.60
C THR A 259 14.26 -44.97 4.83
N ALA A 260 13.95 -43.67 5.00
CA ALA A 260 12.89 -42.99 4.28
C ALA A 260 13.33 -42.37 2.93
N ALA A 261 14.65 -42.08 2.79
CA ALA A 261 15.21 -41.52 1.54
C ALA A 261 15.67 -42.57 0.49
N ALA A 262 15.53 -43.90 0.79
CA ALA A 262 16.01 -44.97 -0.08
C ALA A 262 14.87 -45.77 -0.76
N LYS A 263 13.74 -45.17 -1.03
CA LYS A 263 12.66 -45.77 -1.84
C LYS A 263 12.15 -44.81 -2.93
N ALA A 264 13.02 -44.54 -3.87
CA ALA A 264 12.61 -44.19 -5.24
C ALA A 264 13.80 -44.42 -6.17
N ASP A 265 13.57 -45.31 -7.13
CA ASP A 265 14.39 -45.61 -8.30
C ASP A 265 15.73 -46.36 -8.12
N THR A 266 15.73 -47.65 -8.42
CA THR A 266 16.31 -48.18 -9.66
C THR A 266 16.21 -49.70 -9.73
N THR A 267 15.54 -50.17 -10.74
CA THR A 267 15.75 -51.48 -11.33
C THR A 267 16.91 -51.41 -12.34
N ALA A 268 17.97 -52.18 -12.12
CA ALA A 268 18.61 -53.04 -13.14
C ALA A 268 19.98 -53.58 -12.71
N ALA A 269 19.99 -54.91 -12.55
CA ALA A 269 21.00 -55.91 -12.98
C ALA A 269 22.45 -55.90 -12.44
N VAL A 270 22.69 -56.79 -11.50
CA VAL A 270 23.52 -58.02 -11.59
C VAL A 270 25.00 -57.84 -11.99
N LYS A 271 25.94 -58.13 -11.08
CA LYS A 271 26.80 -59.33 -11.07
C LYS A 271 27.84 -59.34 -9.96
N ALA A 272 28.08 -60.58 -9.48
CA ALA A 272 28.82 -61.07 -8.35
C ALA A 272 30.33 -60.79 -8.25
N ALA A 273 30.79 -60.59 -7.01
CA ALA A 273 31.92 -61.17 -6.23
C ALA A 273 33.31 -61.18 -6.85
N PRO A 274 34.46 -61.33 -6.10
CA PRO A 274 34.58 -61.97 -4.80
C PRO A 274 35.49 -61.27 -3.75
N LYS A 275 35.48 -61.87 -2.56
CA LYS A 275 36.29 -61.64 -1.38
C LYS A 275 37.80 -61.70 -1.64
N SER A 276 38.58 -60.80 -1.00
CA SER A 276 39.89 -61.21 -0.54
C SER A 276 40.23 -60.50 0.76
N LYS A 277 40.60 -61.29 1.73
CA LYS A 277 41.21 -60.94 3.00
C LYS A 277 42.57 -60.33 2.71
N PHE A 278 42.99 -59.30 3.43
CA PHE A 278 44.38 -59.17 3.89
C PHE A 278 44.41 -58.45 5.21
N GLN A 279 45.11 -59.11 6.13
CA GLN A 279 45.46 -58.63 7.44
C GLN A 279 46.81 -57.90 7.35
N ILE A 280 47.09 -57.09 8.45
CA ILE A 280 48.34 -56.70 9.08
C ILE A 280 49.02 -55.49 8.44
N LYS A 281 49.38 -54.45 9.16
CA LYS A 281 50.29 -54.39 10.39
C LYS A 281 50.13 -52.94 10.95
N LYS A 282 50.23 -52.88 12.28
CA LYS A 282 50.60 -51.70 13.04
C LYS A 282 51.93 -51.16 12.50
N ASP A 283 51.99 -49.88 12.18
CA ASP A 283 53.16 -49.07 12.46
C ASP A 283 52.74 -47.62 12.72
N THR A 284 53.13 -47.24 13.91
CA THR A 284 53.06 -45.91 14.48
C THR A 284 53.83 -44.88 13.63
N LYS A 285 53.12 -43.86 13.14
CA LYS A 285 53.68 -42.51 12.99
C LYS A 285 52.57 -41.50 13.17
N LYS A 286 52.62 -40.74 14.25
CA LYS A 286 51.87 -39.53 14.47
C LYS A 286 52.11 -38.58 13.27
N ALA A 287 51.04 -38.25 12.56
CA ALA A 287 50.99 -37.08 11.76
C ALA A 287 49.81 -36.24 12.32
N ASP A 288 50.14 -35.13 12.95
CA ASP A 288 49.19 -34.09 13.37
C ASP A 288 48.46 -33.53 12.14
N VAL A 289 47.30 -34.08 11.88
CA VAL A 289 46.32 -33.41 11.01
C VAL A 289 45.52 -32.48 11.93
N LYS A 290 45.86 -31.20 11.92
CA LYS A 290 45.02 -30.14 12.48
C LYS A 290 43.67 -30.23 11.77
N ALA A 291 42.68 -30.81 12.42
CA ALA A 291 41.29 -30.75 12.00
C ALA A 291 40.91 -29.28 11.89
N THR A 292 40.29 -28.90 10.78
CA THR A 292 39.75 -27.54 10.58
C THR A 292 38.78 -27.22 11.72
N PRO A 293 38.69 -25.97 12.18
CA PRO A 293 37.79 -25.58 13.27
C PRO A 293 36.33 -26.04 13.05
N GLU A 294 35.91 -26.14 11.81
CA GLU A 294 34.59 -26.65 11.42
C GLU A 294 34.41 -28.16 11.69
N ALA A 295 35.44 -28.95 11.44
CA ALA A 295 35.40 -30.39 11.70
C ALA A 295 35.43 -30.69 13.21
N GLN A 296 36.10 -29.87 14.01
CA GLN A 296 36.10 -29.97 15.49
C GLN A 296 34.74 -29.57 16.04
N LEU A 297 34.10 -28.53 15.52
CA LEU A 297 32.74 -28.09 15.92
C LEU A 297 31.71 -29.16 15.57
N ALA A 298 31.79 -29.74 14.37
CA ALA A 298 30.91 -30.83 13.95
C ALA A 298 31.05 -32.09 14.81
N ALA A 299 32.25 -32.41 15.26
CA ALA A 299 32.49 -33.50 16.19
C ALA A 299 31.96 -33.20 17.60
N ALA A 300 32.12 -31.95 18.08
CA ALA A 300 31.59 -31.51 19.36
C ALA A 300 30.04 -31.51 19.35
N LYS A 301 29.40 -31.08 18.25
CA LYS A 301 27.93 -31.13 18.09
C LYS A 301 27.34 -32.54 18.04
N LYS A 302 28.14 -33.56 17.71
CA LYS A 302 27.70 -34.95 17.80
C LYS A 302 27.80 -35.52 19.22
N GLN A 303 28.81 -35.09 20.02
CA GLN A 303 28.96 -35.52 21.39
C GLN A 303 28.11 -34.73 22.38
N HIS A 304 27.89 -33.46 22.11
CA HIS A 304 27.10 -32.51 22.93
C HIS A 304 26.21 -31.69 22.05
N PRO A 305 25.06 -32.23 21.59
CA PRO A 305 24.19 -31.56 20.61
C PRO A 305 23.69 -30.20 21.08
N LEU A 306 23.41 -30.05 22.37
CA LEU A 306 22.93 -28.80 22.97
C LEU A 306 24.11 -27.94 23.50
N LEU A 307 25.00 -28.53 24.32
CA LEU A 307 26.02 -27.77 25.02
C LEU A 307 27.20 -27.34 24.13
N ALA A 308 27.35 -27.89 22.92
CA ALA A 308 28.30 -27.39 21.94
C ALA A 308 27.86 -26.05 21.34
N MET A 309 26.55 -25.72 21.42
CA MET A 309 25.95 -24.47 20.91
C MET A 309 25.57 -23.52 22.05
N LEU A 310 25.21 -24.03 23.22
CA LEU A 310 24.80 -23.27 24.40
C LEU A 310 25.88 -23.30 25.45
N GLN A 311 26.54 -22.19 25.71
CA GLN A 311 27.49 -22.02 26.81
C GLN A 311 26.73 -21.73 28.10
N THR A 312 26.67 -22.69 29.01
CA THR A 312 26.01 -22.51 30.32
C THR A 312 26.84 -21.60 31.24
N THR A 313 26.14 -20.84 32.09
CA THR A 313 26.79 -20.02 33.12
C THR A 313 27.36 -20.88 34.26
N ASN A 314 28.30 -20.32 35.05
CA ASN A 314 28.94 -21.02 36.16
C ASN A 314 28.05 -21.18 37.43
N GLY A 315 26.73 -21.07 37.30
CA GLY A 315 25.76 -21.29 38.38
C GLY A 315 25.57 -20.13 39.35
N ASN A 316 26.33 -19.07 39.27
CA ASN A 316 26.17 -17.89 40.16
C ASN A 316 25.17 -16.85 39.65
N SER A 317 24.55 -17.12 38.51
CA SER A 317 23.55 -16.22 37.91
C SER A 317 22.14 -16.54 38.42
N LEU A 318 21.31 -15.50 38.68
CA LEU A 318 19.99 -15.70 39.25
C LEU A 318 19.03 -16.37 38.22
N ALA A 319 18.87 -15.78 37.07
CA ALA A 319 17.91 -16.28 36.06
C ALA A 319 18.58 -16.69 34.74
N LEU A 320 19.82 -16.25 34.50
CA LEU A 320 20.56 -16.45 33.28
C LEU A 320 21.21 -17.82 33.25
N VAL A 321 20.79 -18.66 32.31
CA VAL A 321 21.21 -20.08 32.22
C VAL A 321 22.41 -20.25 31.30
N GLY A 322 22.49 -19.49 30.22
CA GLY A 322 23.55 -19.60 29.26
C GLY A 322 23.56 -18.56 28.15
N TYR A 323 24.55 -18.69 27.29
CA TYR A 323 24.81 -17.82 26.17
C TYR A 323 24.88 -18.62 24.87
N ALA A 324 24.35 -18.10 23.78
CA ALA A 324 24.48 -18.71 22.47
C ALA A 324 24.58 -17.66 21.34
N SER A 325 25.24 -18.06 20.24
CA SER A 325 25.28 -17.25 19.04
C SER A 325 23.89 -17.16 18.38
N VAL A 326 23.55 -16.01 17.79
CA VAL A 326 22.31 -15.81 17.05
C VAL A 326 22.08 -16.88 15.98
N ARG A 327 23.14 -17.41 15.39
CA ARG A 327 23.08 -18.45 14.36
C ARG A 327 22.62 -19.81 14.90
N ASP A 328 22.84 -20.07 16.16
CA ASP A 328 22.52 -21.35 16.79
C ASP A 328 21.19 -21.34 17.56
N THR A 329 20.59 -20.15 17.79
CA THR A 329 19.35 -20.01 18.57
C THR A 329 18.19 -20.83 17.99
N ALA A 330 18.02 -20.87 16.67
CA ALA A 330 16.98 -21.66 16.03
C ALA A 330 17.18 -23.17 16.21
N ALA A 331 18.44 -23.66 16.17
CA ALA A 331 18.78 -25.04 16.41
C ALA A 331 18.57 -25.41 17.90
N ILE A 332 19.00 -24.54 18.81
CA ILE A 332 18.76 -24.69 20.25
C ILE A 332 17.27 -24.75 20.56
N ASN A 333 16.46 -23.87 19.98
CA ASN A 333 15.00 -23.85 20.15
C ASN A 333 14.37 -25.20 19.76
N LYS A 334 14.78 -25.80 18.64
CA LYS A 334 14.30 -27.14 18.24
C LYS A 334 14.60 -28.20 19.27
N LEU A 335 15.76 -28.11 19.96
CA LEU A 335 16.17 -29.07 20.97
C LEU A 335 15.43 -28.83 22.29
N ILE A 336 15.37 -27.59 22.80
CA ILE A 336 14.76 -27.26 24.09
C ILE A 336 13.23 -27.35 24.11
N TYR A 337 12.57 -27.29 22.94
CA TYR A 337 11.14 -27.48 22.82
C TYR A 337 10.75 -28.84 22.21
N SER A 338 11.71 -29.79 22.07
CA SER A 338 11.48 -31.15 21.60
C SER A 338 10.60 -31.96 22.55
N LYS A 339 10.03 -33.06 22.06
CA LYS A 339 9.26 -34.00 22.90
C LYS A 339 10.12 -34.57 24.03
N LEU A 340 11.41 -34.81 23.79
CA LEU A 340 12.37 -35.27 24.77
C LEU A 340 12.64 -34.22 25.86
N ALA A 341 12.79 -32.95 25.47
CA ALA A 341 12.98 -31.86 26.40
C ALA A 341 11.79 -31.70 27.36
N LYS A 342 10.56 -31.90 26.89
CA LYS A 342 9.35 -31.89 27.74
C LYS A 342 9.29 -32.99 28.77
N GLN A 343 10.08 -34.07 28.60
CA GLN A 343 10.19 -35.18 29.59
C GLN A 343 11.29 -34.96 30.60
N VAL A 344 12.34 -34.21 30.21
CA VAL A 344 13.52 -34.00 31.04
C VAL A 344 13.45 -32.71 31.83
N LEU A 345 12.97 -31.64 31.24
CA LEU A 345 12.84 -30.33 31.89
C LEU A 345 11.62 -30.31 32.84
N PRO A 346 11.67 -29.54 33.94
CA PRO A 346 10.52 -29.31 34.78
C PRO A 346 9.32 -28.84 33.97
N SER A 347 8.10 -29.31 34.26
CA SER A 347 6.91 -29.00 33.49
C SER A 347 6.49 -27.53 33.57
N ASP A 348 7.00 -26.81 34.57
CA ASP A 348 6.74 -25.38 34.82
C ASP A 348 7.90 -24.47 34.40
N VAL A 349 8.88 -24.96 33.61
CA VAL A 349 9.97 -24.16 33.07
C VAL A 349 9.61 -23.60 31.71
N LYS A 350 9.91 -22.31 31.48
CA LYS A 350 9.82 -21.64 30.19
C LYS A 350 11.18 -20.98 29.92
N LEU A 351 11.82 -21.33 28.82
CA LEU A 351 13.14 -20.81 28.44
C LEU A 351 12.93 -19.70 27.37
N LEU A 352 13.41 -18.49 27.65
CA LEU A 352 13.31 -17.37 26.71
C LEU A 352 14.64 -16.66 26.49
N TRP A 353 14.82 -16.13 25.31
CA TRP A 353 16.00 -15.35 24.92
C TRP A 353 15.93 -13.90 25.38
N GLY A 354 17.10 -13.30 25.65
CA GLY A 354 17.23 -11.87 25.87
C GLY A 354 16.92 -11.05 24.61
N ALA A 355 16.40 -9.84 24.79
CA ALA A 355 16.01 -8.94 23.70
C ALA A 355 17.21 -8.37 22.91
N LYS A 356 18.38 -8.33 23.54
CA LYS A 356 19.62 -7.75 23.01
C LYS A 356 20.79 -8.70 23.15
N PRO A 357 21.84 -8.55 22.32
CA PRO A 357 23.10 -9.23 22.54
C PRO A 357 23.70 -8.84 23.88
N ALA A 358 24.35 -9.80 24.53
CA ALA A 358 25.06 -9.58 25.80
C ALA A 358 26.22 -8.59 25.62
N ASP A 359 26.27 -7.57 26.48
CA ASP A 359 27.35 -6.60 26.49
C ASP A 359 28.63 -7.15 27.16
N GLY A 360 29.78 -6.63 26.71
CA GLY A 360 31.07 -6.95 27.33
C GLY A 360 31.71 -8.24 26.86
N LEU A 361 31.14 -8.99 25.95
CA LEU A 361 31.72 -10.19 25.36
C LEU A 361 32.52 -9.86 24.09
N SER A 362 33.68 -10.56 23.93
CA SER A 362 34.61 -10.35 22.80
C SER A 362 33.97 -10.67 21.41
N VAL A 363 32.89 -11.42 21.40
CA VAL A 363 32.18 -11.85 20.19
C VAL A 363 30.85 -11.14 20.11
N LYS A 364 30.59 -10.46 18.99
CA LYS A 364 29.31 -9.79 18.70
C LYS A 364 28.19 -10.80 18.42
N ASN A 365 26.96 -10.47 18.76
CA ASN A 365 25.75 -11.25 18.47
C ASN A 365 25.63 -12.56 19.31
N ILE A 366 25.97 -12.50 20.58
CA ILE A 366 25.69 -13.54 21.57
C ILE A 366 24.46 -13.14 22.38
N PHE A 367 23.48 -14.03 22.46
CA PHE A 367 22.22 -13.80 23.20
C PHE A 367 22.20 -14.61 24.49
N GLU A 368 21.54 -14.06 25.48
CA GLU A 368 21.34 -14.63 26.81
C GLU A 368 20.09 -15.51 26.83
N LEU A 369 20.15 -16.67 27.43
CA LEU A 369 19.04 -17.59 27.66
C LEU A 369 18.62 -17.55 29.12
N TYR A 370 17.35 -17.26 29.39
CA TYR A 370 16.78 -17.13 30.72
C TYR A 370 15.79 -18.24 31.01
N ALA A 371 15.74 -18.69 32.27
CA ALA A 371 14.80 -19.69 32.74
C ALA A 371 13.72 -19.04 33.62
N LEU A 372 12.50 -19.05 33.12
CA LEU A 372 11.32 -18.52 33.77
C LEU A 372 10.54 -19.66 34.43
N LYS A 373 9.80 -19.35 35.50
CA LYS A 373 8.94 -20.27 36.22
C LYS A 373 7.48 -19.97 36.00
N VAL A 374 6.72 -20.95 35.53
CA VAL A 374 5.28 -20.84 35.31
C VAL A 374 4.59 -21.23 36.62
N THR A 375 4.15 -20.25 37.39
CA THR A 375 3.52 -20.46 38.68
C THR A 375 1.99 -20.46 38.64
N THR A 376 1.42 -20.05 37.51
CA THR A 376 -0.04 -20.00 37.34
C THR A 376 -0.55 -21.25 36.64
N THR A 377 -1.76 -21.70 37.05
CA THR A 377 -2.43 -22.87 36.43
C THR A 377 -2.85 -22.63 35.00
N THR A 378 -3.00 -21.38 34.59
CA THR A 378 -3.36 -20.97 33.22
C THR A 378 -2.15 -20.86 32.27
N GLY A 379 -0.90 -21.02 32.79
CA GLY A 379 0.30 -20.84 31.99
C GLY A 379 0.63 -19.37 31.64
N ARG A 380 -0.15 -18.40 32.12
CA ARG A 380 0.08 -16.96 31.95
C ARG A 380 1.01 -16.39 33.00
N ALA A 381 1.54 -15.21 32.74
CA ALA A 381 2.36 -14.48 33.68
C ALA A 381 1.60 -14.16 34.96
N PRO A 382 2.24 -14.22 36.13
CA PRO A 382 1.61 -13.77 37.39
C PRO A 382 1.11 -12.33 37.37
N LEU A 383 1.77 -11.45 36.60
CA LEU A 383 1.36 -10.07 36.36
C LEU A 383 1.60 -9.69 34.91
N GLU A 384 0.59 -9.13 34.28
CA GLU A 384 0.64 -8.65 32.88
C GLU A 384 0.65 -7.11 32.83
N GLY A 385 1.01 -6.55 31.65
CA GLY A 385 1.18 -5.11 31.46
C GLY A 385 -0.09 -4.27 31.43
N ASP A 386 -1.27 -4.89 31.46
CA ASP A 386 -2.57 -4.23 31.56
C ASP A 386 -2.75 -3.35 32.82
N VAL A 387 -1.95 -3.62 33.83
CA VAL A 387 -1.92 -2.84 35.08
C VAL A 387 -1.09 -1.56 35.00
N ILE A 388 -0.34 -1.32 33.92
CA ILE A 388 0.52 -0.15 33.77
C ILE A 388 -0.31 1.03 33.29
N THR A 389 -0.21 2.14 34.03
CA THR A 389 -0.94 3.39 33.74
C THR A 389 -0.05 4.44 33.08
N ASP A 390 1.25 4.45 33.37
CA ASP A 390 2.21 5.40 32.79
C ASP A 390 3.61 4.75 32.69
N ALA A 391 4.38 5.16 31.69
CA ALA A 391 5.76 4.78 31.51
C ALA A 391 6.57 5.96 30.99
N LYS A 392 7.76 6.20 31.57
CA LYS A 392 8.63 7.33 31.21
C LYS A 392 10.08 6.87 31.08
N ASP A 393 10.75 7.39 30.07
CA ASP A 393 12.20 7.29 29.95
C ASP A 393 12.84 8.25 30.96
N GLN A 394 13.83 7.76 31.67
CA GLN A 394 14.60 8.53 32.66
C GLN A 394 15.98 7.93 32.86
N PHE A 395 16.85 8.70 33.47
CA PHE A 395 18.17 8.20 33.89
C PHE A 395 18.13 7.71 35.32
N ASP A 396 18.77 6.61 35.58
CA ASP A 396 19.05 6.16 36.95
C ASP A 396 19.94 7.20 37.65
N GLN A 397 19.50 7.67 38.80
CA GLN A 397 20.21 8.73 39.55
C GLN A 397 21.55 8.28 40.13
N VAL A 398 21.77 6.98 40.28
CA VAL A 398 22.99 6.42 40.87
C VAL A 398 23.98 6.00 39.79
N THR A 399 23.51 5.31 38.78
CA THR A 399 24.37 4.73 37.73
C THR A 399 24.47 5.60 36.48
N GLY A 400 23.57 6.60 36.31
CA GLY A 400 23.45 7.42 35.10
C GLY A 400 23.00 6.66 33.85
N GLN A 401 22.58 5.41 33.99
CA GLN A 401 22.12 4.57 32.86
C GLN A 401 20.69 4.91 32.47
N PRO A 402 20.36 4.87 31.18
CA PRO A 402 18.97 5.01 30.74
C PRO A 402 18.11 3.87 31.26
N GLN A 403 16.92 4.19 31.79
CA GLN A 403 15.94 3.23 32.27
C GLN A 403 14.51 3.68 31.95
N VAL A 404 13.54 2.75 32.01
CA VAL A 404 12.13 3.08 31.88
C VAL A 404 11.46 2.95 33.24
N SER A 405 10.98 4.08 33.77
CA SER A 405 10.13 4.09 34.95
C SER A 405 8.69 3.79 34.56
N MET A 406 8.03 2.90 35.27
CA MET A 406 6.64 2.54 35.08
C MET A 406 5.82 2.73 36.34
N THR A 407 4.54 3.11 36.18
CA THR A 407 3.59 3.28 37.27
C THR A 407 2.41 2.35 37.02
N MET A 408 2.00 1.62 38.06
CA MET A 408 0.89 0.67 38.01
C MET A 408 -0.36 1.26 38.64
N ASN A 409 -1.53 0.74 38.23
CA ASN A 409 -2.77 1.02 38.91
C ASN A 409 -2.83 0.36 40.31
N THR A 410 -3.87 0.62 41.12
CA THR A 410 -4.00 0.15 42.50
C THR A 410 -4.00 -1.38 42.62
N ASP A 411 -4.59 -2.08 41.65
CA ASP A 411 -4.62 -3.54 41.65
C ASP A 411 -3.24 -4.11 41.29
N GLY A 412 -2.64 -3.56 40.23
CA GLY A 412 -1.25 -3.89 39.84
C GLY A 412 -0.26 -3.66 40.96
N ALA A 413 -0.34 -2.54 41.68
CA ALA A 413 0.53 -2.21 42.82
C ALA A 413 0.41 -3.27 43.94
N ARG A 414 -0.81 -3.75 44.24
CA ARG A 414 -1.00 -4.83 45.22
C ARG A 414 -0.43 -6.17 44.75
N ARG A 415 -0.69 -6.56 43.52
CA ARG A 415 -0.16 -7.80 42.93
C ARG A 415 1.36 -7.76 42.78
N TRP A 416 1.90 -6.61 42.43
CA TRP A 416 3.35 -6.38 42.35
C TRP A 416 4.04 -6.45 43.71
N ALA A 417 3.45 -5.85 44.74
CA ALA A 417 3.96 -5.97 46.12
C ALA A 417 3.99 -7.44 46.60
N ALA A 418 2.93 -8.20 46.35
CA ALA A 418 2.86 -9.61 46.67
C ALA A 418 3.94 -10.45 45.92
N LEU A 419 4.09 -10.18 44.59
CA LEU A 419 5.04 -10.86 43.73
C LEU A 419 6.49 -10.55 44.15
N THR A 420 6.83 -9.28 44.41
CA THR A 420 8.16 -8.86 44.85
C THR A 420 8.48 -9.37 46.26
N LYS A 421 7.52 -9.40 47.18
CA LYS A 421 7.68 -9.98 48.50
C LYS A 421 8.01 -11.48 48.47
N ALA A 422 7.36 -12.25 47.60
CA ALA A 422 7.58 -13.68 47.42
C ALA A 422 8.93 -14.00 46.78
N ASN A 423 9.53 -13.05 46.06
CA ASN A 423 10.77 -13.24 45.29
C ASN A 423 11.92 -12.35 45.78
N ILE A 424 11.98 -12.01 47.08
CA ILE A 424 13.11 -11.29 47.64
C ILE A 424 14.37 -12.13 47.44
N ASP A 425 15.47 -11.51 47.03
CA ASP A 425 16.74 -12.10 46.66
C ASP A 425 16.74 -12.99 45.41
N LYS A 426 15.61 -13.12 44.70
CA LYS A 426 15.49 -13.76 43.39
C LYS A 426 15.36 -12.72 42.29
N ALA A 427 15.45 -13.14 41.06
CA ALA A 427 15.14 -12.25 39.92
C ALA A 427 13.67 -12.38 39.53
N ILE A 428 13.12 -11.28 39.04
CA ILE A 428 11.85 -11.28 38.30
C ILE A 428 12.17 -10.86 36.86
N ALA A 429 11.83 -11.73 35.91
CA ALA A 429 12.05 -11.44 34.48
C ALA A 429 10.94 -10.52 33.95
N ILE A 430 11.36 -9.48 33.28
CA ILE A 430 10.50 -8.54 32.55
C ILE A 430 10.56 -8.94 31.08
N VAL A 431 9.47 -9.49 30.60
CA VAL A 431 9.33 -10.05 29.25
C VAL A 431 8.40 -9.15 28.45
N LEU A 432 8.79 -8.79 27.25
CA LEU A 432 7.97 -8.07 26.31
C LEU A 432 7.93 -8.84 24.99
N ASP A 433 6.73 -9.18 24.54
CA ASP A 433 6.52 -9.91 23.29
C ASP A 433 7.34 -11.21 23.16
N GLY A 434 7.49 -11.92 24.29
CA GLY A 434 8.16 -13.22 24.35
C GLY A 434 9.69 -13.18 24.44
N VAL A 435 10.30 -12.00 24.57
CA VAL A 435 11.75 -11.83 24.80
C VAL A 435 12.02 -11.14 26.14
N VAL A 436 13.10 -11.53 26.82
CA VAL A 436 13.47 -10.99 28.12
C VAL A 436 14.24 -9.69 27.94
N TYR A 437 13.66 -8.58 28.38
CA TYR A 437 14.33 -7.28 28.37
C TYR A 437 15.27 -7.08 29.57
N SER A 438 14.90 -7.64 30.72
CA SER A 438 15.65 -7.50 31.94
C SER A 438 15.21 -8.56 32.95
N ALA A 439 16.07 -8.98 33.84
CA ALA A 439 15.76 -9.87 34.96
C ALA A 439 16.45 -9.37 36.26
N PRO A 440 16.00 -8.21 36.79
CA PRO A 440 16.61 -7.59 37.96
C PRO A 440 16.38 -8.42 39.22
N ARG A 441 17.34 -8.40 40.16
CA ARG A 441 17.18 -8.93 41.50
C ARG A 441 16.22 -8.09 42.31
N VAL A 442 15.34 -8.72 43.03
CA VAL A 442 14.38 -8.06 43.93
C VAL A 442 15.08 -7.82 45.28
N ASN A 443 15.30 -6.58 45.64
CA ASN A 443 15.97 -6.21 46.90
C ASN A 443 14.99 -6.10 48.08
N GLY A 444 13.67 -6.04 47.81
CA GLY A 444 12.65 -5.92 48.84
C GLY A 444 11.25 -5.76 48.25
N GLU A 445 10.23 -5.76 49.12
CA GLU A 445 8.83 -5.55 48.73
C GLU A 445 8.61 -4.13 48.16
N ILE A 446 7.99 -4.03 46.99
CA ILE A 446 7.70 -2.78 46.31
C ILE A 446 6.19 -2.49 46.42
N THR A 447 5.80 -1.69 47.42
CA THR A 447 4.38 -1.40 47.74
C THR A 447 3.78 -0.23 46.95
N GLY A 448 4.63 0.66 46.38
CA GLY A 448 4.18 1.91 45.77
C GLY A 448 3.69 1.80 44.32
N GLY A 449 3.77 0.59 43.70
CA GLY A 449 3.38 0.40 42.31
C GLY A 449 4.25 1.14 41.29
N GLN A 450 5.39 1.69 41.71
CA GLN A 450 6.41 2.28 40.86
C GLN A 450 7.57 1.33 40.75
N SER A 451 8.02 1.08 39.53
CA SER A 451 9.18 0.21 39.26
C SER A 451 9.93 0.69 38.04
N SER A 452 11.17 0.27 37.90
CA SER A 452 12.01 0.65 36.75
C SER A 452 12.48 -0.58 35.99
N ILE A 453 12.41 -0.52 34.68
CA ILE A 453 13.02 -1.50 33.78
C ILE A 453 14.45 -1.03 33.51
N THR A 454 15.41 -1.76 34.01
CA THR A 454 16.84 -1.47 33.85
C THR A 454 17.48 -2.55 32.98
N GLY A 455 18.49 -2.18 32.20
CA GLY A 455 19.21 -3.06 31.29
C GLY A 455 20.22 -2.29 30.46
N SER A 456 20.89 -2.94 29.55
CA SER A 456 21.81 -2.31 28.58
C SER A 456 21.04 -1.55 27.50
N PHE A 457 20.39 -0.45 27.90
CA PHE A 457 19.57 0.36 27.01
C PHE A 457 20.31 1.60 26.50
N THR A 458 20.06 1.97 25.26
CA THR A 458 20.33 3.31 24.75
C THR A 458 19.19 4.25 25.14
N ILE A 459 19.40 5.57 25.02
CA ILE A 459 18.35 6.58 25.28
C ILE A 459 17.16 6.36 24.32
N GLU A 460 17.44 5.98 23.09
CA GLU A 460 16.42 5.71 22.08
C GLU A 460 15.59 4.47 22.43
N ASP A 461 16.23 3.39 22.90
CA ASP A 461 15.55 2.18 23.35
C ASP A 461 14.58 2.46 24.51
N THR A 462 15.02 3.24 25.50
CA THR A 462 14.16 3.57 26.65
C THR A 462 12.98 4.43 26.25
N LYS A 463 13.19 5.36 25.32
CA LYS A 463 12.12 6.20 24.78
C LYS A 463 11.10 5.37 23.99
N ASP A 464 11.57 4.44 23.14
CA ASP A 464 10.72 3.56 22.36
C ASP A 464 9.93 2.61 23.26
N LEU A 465 10.59 2.01 24.24
CA LEU A 465 9.96 1.12 25.19
C LEU A 465 8.91 1.86 26.03
N ALA A 466 9.24 3.05 26.55
CA ALA A 466 8.30 3.88 27.30
C ALA A 466 7.08 4.26 26.45
N ASN A 467 7.28 4.68 25.20
CA ASN A 467 6.21 5.01 24.27
C ASN A 467 5.34 3.81 23.92
N THR A 468 5.95 2.64 23.73
CA THR A 468 5.27 1.39 23.46
C THR A 468 4.37 0.98 24.64
N LEU A 469 4.90 0.99 25.84
CA LEU A 469 4.16 0.65 27.06
C LEU A 469 3.03 1.64 27.32
N LYS A 470 3.27 2.94 27.12
CA LYS A 470 2.29 4.00 27.29
C LYS A 470 1.18 3.98 26.23
N SER A 471 1.43 3.43 25.05
CA SER A 471 0.41 3.28 24.00
C SER A 471 -0.56 2.14 24.23
N GLY A 472 -0.23 1.22 25.13
CA GLY A 472 -1.05 0.09 25.51
C GLY A 472 -0.80 -1.16 24.67
N ARG A 473 -1.34 -2.28 25.16
CA ARG A 473 -1.25 -3.61 24.52
C ARG A 473 -2.20 -3.69 23.32
N MET A 474 -1.76 -4.31 22.23
CA MET A 474 -2.66 -4.72 21.16
C MET A 474 -3.41 -6.01 21.56
N PRO A 475 -4.73 -6.07 21.33
CA PRO A 475 -5.52 -7.27 21.64
C PRO A 475 -5.08 -8.52 20.87
N ALA A 476 -4.55 -8.34 19.66
CA ALA A 476 -3.99 -9.39 18.82
C ALA A 476 -2.74 -8.89 18.10
N PRO A 477 -1.82 -9.80 17.73
CA PRO A 477 -0.63 -9.44 16.98
C PRO A 477 -1.00 -8.87 15.61
N ALA A 478 -0.28 -7.83 15.21
CA ALA A 478 -0.38 -7.23 13.88
C ALA A 478 0.74 -7.79 12.98
N ARG A 479 0.37 -8.14 11.75
CA ARG A 479 1.32 -8.61 10.73
C ARG A 479 1.40 -7.60 9.60
N ILE A 480 2.59 -7.36 9.08
CA ILE A 480 2.78 -6.57 7.86
C ILE A 480 2.53 -7.48 6.67
N VAL A 481 1.41 -7.24 5.96
CA VAL A 481 1.01 -8.02 4.76
C VAL A 481 1.41 -7.32 3.47
N GLN A 482 1.60 -6.00 3.54
CA GLN A 482 2.18 -5.21 2.46
C GLN A 482 3.09 -4.16 3.05
N GLU A 483 4.22 -3.93 2.40
CA GLU A 483 5.19 -2.93 2.79
C GLU A 483 5.78 -2.26 1.56
N GLU A 484 6.01 -0.97 1.65
CA GLU A 484 6.71 -0.18 0.67
C GLU A 484 7.61 0.84 1.38
N VAL A 485 8.89 0.79 1.07
CA VAL A 485 9.90 1.73 1.58
C VAL A 485 10.50 2.48 0.41
N VAL A 486 10.44 3.81 0.46
CA VAL A 486 10.97 4.70 -0.58
C VAL A 486 12.05 5.59 0.03
N GLY A 487 13.24 5.55 -0.52
CA GLY A 487 14.34 6.40 -0.09
C GLY A 487 14.08 7.89 -0.42
N PRO A 488 14.55 8.83 0.41
CA PRO A 488 14.28 10.27 0.25
C PRO A 488 14.75 10.84 -1.08
N THR A 489 15.77 10.25 -1.65
CA THR A 489 16.40 10.71 -2.90
C THR A 489 15.58 10.37 -4.14
N LEU A 490 14.93 9.21 -4.14
CA LEU A 490 14.00 8.83 -5.20
C LEU A 490 12.79 9.77 -5.20
N GLY A 491 12.29 10.13 -4.01
CA GLY A 491 11.22 11.11 -3.85
C GLY A 491 11.60 12.48 -4.40
N ALA A 492 12.79 13.01 -4.09
CA ALA A 492 13.25 14.31 -4.58
C ALA A 492 13.36 14.35 -6.12
N GLN A 493 13.87 13.29 -6.74
CA GLN A 493 13.94 13.18 -8.21
C GLN A 493 12.54 13.13 -8.84
N SER A 494 11.63 12.39 -8.24
CA SER A 494 10.24 12.28 -8.68
C SER A 494 9.50 13.62 -8.60
N ILE A 495 9.72 14.39 -7.53
CA ILE A 495 9.18 15.76 -7.40
C ILE A 495 9.67 16.63 -8.55
N GLN A 496 10.98 16.67 -8.78
CA GLN A 496 11.55 17.51 -9.81
C GLN A 496 10.98 17.22 -11.20
N GLN A 497 10.92 15.93 -11.58
CA GLN A 497 10.36 15.50 -12.86
C GLN A 497 8.86 15.79 -12.96
N GLY A 498 8.10 15.50 -11.88
CA GLY A 498 6.67 15.75 -11.83
C GLY A 498 6.32 17.23 -11.95
N VAL A 499 7.01 18.11 -11.22
CA VAL A 499 6.81 19.58 -11.28
C VAL A 499 7.19 20.14 -12.65
N ILE A 500 8.32 19.72 -13.22
CA ILE A 500 8.75 20.19 -14.56
C ILE A 500 7.71 19.79 -15.61
N SER A 501 7.26 18.52 -15.62
CA SER A 501 6.24 18.06 -16.56
C SER A 501 4.92 18.81 -16.41
N PHE A 502 4.51 19.06 -15.16
CA PHE A 502 3.32 19.84 -14.84
C PHE A 502 3.39 21.28 -15.39
N VAL A 503 4.49 21.99 -15.10
CA VAL A 503 4.65 23.39 -15.54
C VAL A 503 4.68 23.49 -17.07
N ILE A 504 5.38 22.59 -17.74
CA ILE A 504 5.43 22.57 -19.21
C ILE A 504 4.06 22.26 -19.79
N ALA A 505 3.36 21.23 -19.28
CA ALA A 505 2.00 20.90 -19.72
C ALA A 505 1.05 22.09 -19.55
N PHE A 506 1.14 22.76 -18.40
CA PHE A 506 0.33 23.94 -18.10
C PHE A 506 0.58 25.10 -19.07
N ILE A 507 1.86 25.43 -19.35
CA ILE A 507 2.22 26.49 -20.31
C ILE A 507 1.75 26.15 -21.72
N VAL A 508 1.99 24.93 -22.18
CA VAL A 508 1.58 24.48 -23.52
C VAL A 508 0.05 24.56 -23.67
N LEU A 509 -0.69 24.15 -22.63
CA LEU A 509 -2.14 24.23 -22.62
C LEU A 509 -2.64 25.68 -22.66
N MET A 510 -2.01 26.58 -21.90
CA MET A 510 -2.33 28.01 -21.94
C MET A 510 -2.11 28.62 -23.33
N VAL A 511 -1.01 28.28 -23.97
CA VAL A 511 -0.71 28.73 -25.36
C VAL A 511 -1.74 28.16 -26.32
N TYR A 512 -2.11 26.88 -26.20
CA TYR A 512 -3.11 26.22 -27.01
C TYR A 512 -4.47 26.96 -26.94
N MET A 513 -4.93 27.33 -25.74
CA MET A 513 -6.18 28.03 -25.54
C MET A 513 -6.23 29.42 -26.24
N VAL A 514 -5.15 30.17 -26.14
CA VAL A 514 -5.04 31.47 -26.81
C VAL A 514 -4.96 31.28 -28.32
N LEU A 515 -4.24 30.26 -28.79
CA LEU A 515 -4.14 29.96 -30.24
C LEU A 515 -5.46 29.56 -30.87
N MET A 516 -6.28 28.79 -30.12
CA MET A 516 -7.56 28.28 -30.65
C MET A 516 -8.73 29.29 -30.54
N TYR A 517 -8.82 30.04 -29.43
CA TYR A 517 -10.03 30.83 -29.08
C TYR A 517 -9.86 32.33 -29.07
N SER A 518 -8.77 32.87 -29.57
CA SER A 518 -8.41 34.30 -29.49
C SER A 518 -7.89 34.72 -28.11
N PHE A 519 -7.32 35.91 -28.07
CA PHE A 519 -6.59 36.36 -26.85
C PHE A 519 -7.51 36.53 -25.64
N VAL A 520 -8.66 37.16 -25.76
CA VAL A 520 -9.53 37.47 -24.62
C VAL A 520 -10.21 36.22 -24.06
N PRO A 521 -10.92 35.40 -24.89
CA PRO A 521 -11.49 34.15 -24.39
C PRO A 521 -10.41 33.16 -23.88
N GLY A 522 -9.27 33.04 -24.60
CA GLY A 522 -8.17 32.17 -24.19
C GLY A 522 -7.56 32.58 -22.87
N MET A 523 -7.29 33.87 -22.65
CA MET A 523 -6.78 34.38 -21.38
C MET A 523 -7.78 34.22 -20.23
N LEU A 524 -9.08 34.36 -20.51
CA LEU A 524 -10.09 34.12 -19.47
C LEU A 524 -10.16 32.65 -19.07
N ALA A 525 -10.06 31.73 -20.03
CA ALA A 525 -9.95 30.30 -19.73
C ALA A 525 -8.67 29.99 -18.93
N ASN A 526 -7.54 30.59 -19.29
CA ASN A 526 -6.28 30.46 -18.55
C ASN A 526 -6.37 30.98 -17.11
N CYS A 527 -7.07 32.12 -16.91
CA CYS A 527 -7.36 32.59 -15.54
C CYS A 527 -8.24 31.60 -14.77
N ALA A 528 -9.22 30.98 -15.40
CA ALA A 528 -10.04 29.96 -14.76
C ALA A 528 -9.22 28.71 -14.39
N LEU A 529 -8.25 28.31 -15.21
CA LEU A 529 -7.33 27.23 -14.90
C LEU A 529 -6.44 27.53 -13.68
N LEU A 530 -5.90 28.76 -13.62
CA LEU A 530 -5.10 29.20 -12.45
C LEU A 530 -5.95 29.19 -11.17
N VAL A 531 -7.17 29.67 -11.24
CA VAL A 531 -8.10 29.66 -10.10
C VAL A 531 -8.47 28.22 -9.73
N ASN A 532 -8.70 27.34 -10.70
CA ASN A 532 -8.93 25.93 -10.45
C ASN A 532 -7.77 25.29 -9.69
N LEU A 533 -6.55 25.48 -10.15
CA LEU A 533 -5.36 24.97 -9.48
C LEU A 533 -5.22 25.51 -8.05
N PHE A 534 -5.43 26.80 -7.88
CA PHE A 534 -5.37 27.47 -6.58
C PHE A 534 -6.42 26.91 -5.60
N PHE A 535 -7.64 26.72 -6.03
CA PHE A 535 -8.70 26.13 -5.21
C PHE A 535 -8.42 24.65 -4.91
N THR A 536 -7.97 23.88 -5.89
CA THR A 536 -7.63 22.47 -5.72
C THR A 536 -6.55 22.29 -4.66
N LEU A 537 -5.47 23.06 -4.72
CA LEU A 537 -4.41 23.03 -3.71
C LEU A 537 -4.89 23.51 -2.34
N GLY A 538 -5.70 24.56 -2.30
CA GLY A 538 -6.27 25.08 -1.06
C GLY A 538 -7.19 24.08 -0.36
N ILE A 539 -8.06 23.42 -1.10
CA ILE A 539 -8.96 22.39 -0.59
C ILE A 539 -8.17 21.14 -0.16
N LEU A 540 -7.19 20.68 -0.96
CA LEU A 540 -6.33 19.55 -0.64
C LEU A 540 -5.62 19.78 0.70
N THR A 541 -5.06 20.97 0.90
CA THR A 541 -4.39 21.37 2.15
C THR A 541 -5.36 21.44 3.32
N SER A 542 -6.58 21.93 3.09
CA SER A 542 -7.64 22.02 4.12
C SER A 542 -8.05 20.64 4.65
N PHE A 543 -8.10 19.64 3.79
CA PHE A 543 -8.38 18.25 4.17
C PHE A 543 -7.14 17.48 4.69
N GLN A 544 -5.98 18.12 4.74
CA GLN A 544 -4.70 17.49 5.10
C GLN A 544 -4.38 16.25 4.25
N ALA A 545 -4.89 16.21 3.02
CA ALA A 545 -4.63 15.11 2.11
C ALA A 545 -3.21 15.22 1.55
N ALA A 546 -2.50 14.08 1.53
CA ALA A 546 -1.15 14.03 1.01
C ALA A 546 -1.14 14.11 -0.52
N LEU A 547 -0.27 14.95 -1.06
CA LEU A 547 0.01 15.03 -2.48
C LEU A 547 1.01 13.92 -2.85
N THR A 548 0.55 12.92 -3.60
CA THR A 548 1.37 11.81 -4.13
C THR A 548 1.79 12.09 -5.58
N MET A 549 2.70 11.29 -6.13
CA MET A 549 3.09 11.39 -7.54
C MET A 549 1.89 11.12 -8.46
N SER A 550 1.09 10.13 -8.15
CA SER A 550 -0.18 9.85 -8.82
C SER A 550 -1.19 10.98 -8.61
N GLY A 551 -1.21 11.63 -7.44
CA GLY A 551 -2.01 12.81 -7.16
C GLY A 551 -1.62 14.01 -8.05
N ILE A 552 -0.33 14.22 -8.32
CA ILE A 552 0.14 15.20 -9.31
C ILE A 552 -0.41 14.84 -10.69
N ALA A 553 -0.35 13.57 -11.11
CA ALA A 553 -0.95 13.13 -12.38
C ALA A 553 -2.47 13.40 -12.43
N GLY A 554 -3.19 13.19 -11.33
CA GLY A 554 -4.60 13.52 -11.17
C GLY A 554 -4.87 15.03 -11.32
N MET A 555 -4.04 15.89 -10.73
CA MET A 555 -4.13 17.34 -10.91
C MET A 555 -3.88 17.74 -12.36
N VAL A 556 -2.86 17.19 -12.99
CA VAL A 556 -2.53 17.48 -14.39
C VAL A 556 -3.66 17.07 -15.33
N LEU A 557 -4.26 15.90 -15.09
CA LEU A 557 -5.44 15.44 -15.82
C LEU A 557 -6.64 16.37 -15.57
N SER A 558 -6.83 16.82 -14.34
CA SER A 558 -7.92 17.76 -14.03
C SER A 558 -7.78 19.11 -14.76
N LEU A 559 -6.56 19.55 -15.06
CA LEU A 559 -6.31 20.73 -15.90
C LEU A 559 -6.79 20.49 -17.34
N GLY A 560 -6.50 19.31 -17.90
CA GLY A 560 -6.99 18.92 -19.24
C GLY A 560 -8.52 18.93 -19.31
N THR A 561 -9.18 18.33 -18.30
CA THR A 561 -10.65 18.30 -18.23
C THR A 561 -11.26 19.66 -17.85
N ALA A 562 -10.54 20.51 -17.12
CA ALA A 562 -11.00 21.87 -16.80
C ALA A 562 -11.12 22.78 -18.04
N VAL A 563 -10.20 22.58 -18.99
CA VAL A 563 -10.28 23.29 -20.28
C VAL A 563 -11.49 22.86 -21.09
N ASP A 564 -11.87 21.58 -21.03
CA ASP A 564 -12.97 20.99 -21.79
C ASP A 564 -14.29 21.77 -21.57
N ALA A 565 -14.62 22.13 -20.34
CA ALA A 565 -15.81 22.93 -20.05
C ALA A 565 -15.79 24.31 -20.77
N ASN A 566 -14.64 24.97 -20.81
CA ASN A 566 -14.49 26.24 -21.54
C ASN A 566 -14.57 26.04 -23.05
N VAL A 567 -13.94 24.98 -23.57
CA VAL A 567 -14.03 24.59 -24.99
C VAL A 567 -15.48 24.39 -25.40
N LEU A 568 -16.25 23.66 -24.62
CA LEU A 568 -17.67 23.40 -24.81
C LEU A 568 -18.48 24.71 -24.92
N ILE A 569 -18.27 25.62 -23.99
CA ILE A 569 -18.96 26.92 -23.94
C ILE A 569 -18.58 27.75 -25.17
N TYR A 570 -17.30 27.83 -25.51
CA TYR A 570 -16.79 28.65 -26.60
C TYR A 570 -17.21 28.12 -27.97
N GLU A 571 -17.17 26.80 -28.18
CA GLU A 571 -17.67 26.20 -29.44
C GLU A 571 -19.17 26.43 -29.59
N ARG A 572 -19.97 26.32 -28.53
CA ARG A 572 -21.39 26.63 -28.58
C ARG A 572 -21.65 28.11 -28.82
N THR A 573 -20.87 29.01 -28.21
CA THR A 573 -20.94 30.45 -28.48
C THR A 573 -20.60 30.79 -29.94
N LYS A 574 -19.61 30.10 -30.54
CA LYS A 574 -19.27 30.23 -31.97
C LYS A 574 -20.43 29.81 -32.88
N GLU A 575 -21.12 28.72 -32.52
CA GLU A 575 -22.31 28.27 -33.27
C GLU A 575 -23.41 29.35 -33.25
N GLU A 576 -23.68 29.91 -32.07
CA GLU A 576 -24.70 30.95 -31.90
C GLU A 576 -24.33 32.28 -32.62
N LEU A 577 -23.03 32.64 -32.62
CA LEU A 577 -22.53 33.78 -33.40
C LEU A 577 -22.67 33.55 -34.91
N LYS A 578 -22.42 32.34 -35.42
CA LYS A 578 -22.62 31.97 -36.82
C LYS A 578 -24.11 31.97 -37.22
N ALA A 579 -25.00 31.69 -36.28
CA ALA A 579 -26.43 31.79 -36.47
C ALA A 579 -26.93 33.23 -36.51
N GLY A 580 -26.05 34.25 -36.39
CA GLY A 580 -26.38 35.66 -36.50
C GLY A 580 -26.76 36.35 -35.20
N LYS A 581 -26.64 35.70 -34.03
CA LYS A 581 -26.92 36.32 -32.73
C LYS A 581 -25.84 37.34 -32.35
N GLY A 582 -26.24 38.42 -31.69
CA GLY A 582 -25.30 39.35 -31.08
C GLY A 582 -24.45 38.69 -29.99
N ILE A 583 -23.25 39.21 -29.75
CA ILE A 583 -22.29 38.58 -28.83
C ILE A 583 -22.84 38.38 -27.38
N LYS A 584 -23.65 39.34 -26.90
CA LYS A 584 -24.29 39.26 -25.58
C LYS A 584 -25.22 38.04 -25.50
N ASP A 585 -26.06 37.85 -26.52
CA ASP A 585 -27.02 36.76 -26.59
C ASP A 585 -26.33 35.43 -26.94
N ALA A 586 -25.31 35.48 -27.79
CA ALA A 586 -24.53 34.30 -28.16
C ALA A 586 -23.78 33.74 -26.97
N VAL A 587 -23.13 34.57 -26.14
CA VAL A 587 -22.46 34.14 -24.92
C VAL A 587 -23.48 33.61 -23.92
N ALA A 588 -24.58 34.27 -23.68
CA ALA A 588 -25.63 33.82 -22.78
C ALA A 588 -26.20 32.44 -23.19
N ALA A 589 -26.48 32.29 -24.50
CA ALA A 589 -26.93 31.02 -25.08
C ALA A 589 -25.85 29.92 -25.00
N GLY A 590 -24.58 30.25 -25.26
CA GLY A 590 -23.44 29.35 -25.15
C GLY A 590 -23.35 28.73 -23.77
N TYR A 591 -23.39 29.53 -22.70
CA TYR A 591 -23.40 29.07 -21.34
C TYR A 591 -24.62 28.24 -20.96
N SER A 592 -25.82 28.65 -21.43
CA SER A 592 -27.06 27.95 -21.13
C SER A 592 -27.13 26.58 -21.82
N ASN A 593 -26.80 26.54 -23.10
CA ASN A 593 -26.92 25.32 -23.90
C ASN A 593 -25.81 24.32 -23.65
N ALA A 594 -24.60 24.79 -23.27
CA ALA A 594 -23.50 23.89 -22.89
C ALA A 594 -23.64 23.31 -21.47
N PHE A 595 -24.43 23.95 -20.60
CA PHE A 595 -24.49 23.60 -19.17
C PHE A 595 -24.81 22.11 -18.90
N SER A 596 -25.84 21.61 -19.59
CA SER A 596 -26.27 20.20 -19.42
C SER A 596 -25.16 19.23 -19.77
N ALA A 597 -24.51 19.40 -20.91
CA ALA A 597 -23.40 18.50 -21.33
C ALA A 597 -22.19 18.61 -20.42
N ILE A 598 -21.86 19.82 -19.92
CA ILE A 598 -20.77 20.02 -18.97
C ILE A 598 -21.09 19.35 -17.63
N PHE A 599 -22.32 19.47 -17.13
CA PHE A 599 -22.74 18.82 -15.90
C PHE A 599 -22.67 17.30 -16.02
N ASP A 600 -23.24 16.72 -17.08
CA ASP A 600 -23.25 15.28 -17.33
C ASP A 600 -21.83 14.71 -17.41
N SER A 601 -20.93 15.39 -18.10
CA SER A 601 -19.53 15.04 -18.25
C SER A 601 -18.78 15.03 -16.90
N ASN A 602 -18.91 16.11 -16.14
CA ASN A 602 -18.25 16.20 -14.83
C ASN A 602 -18.85 15.22 -13.82
N PHE A 603 -20.17 14.98 -13.88
CA PHE A 603 -20.83 14.02 -13.00
C PHE A 603 -20.39 12.57 -13.28
N THR A 604 -20.30 12.17 -14.55
CA THR A 604 -19.82 10.81 -14.90
C THR A 604 -18.36 10.62 -14.52
N SER A 605 -17.52 11.63 -14.69
CA SER A 605 -16.13 11.61 -14.26
C SER A 605 -16.00 11.54 -12.73
N LEU A 606 -16.86 12.28 -12.01
CA LEU A 606 -16.92 12.26 -10.54
C LEU A 606 -17.37 10.88 -10.03
N LEU A 607 -18.37 10.27 -10.67
CA LEU A 607 -18.85 8.93 -10.34
C LEU A 607 -17.73 7.89 -10.47
N THR A 608 -16.96 7.96 -11.56
CA THR A 608 -15.80 7.10 -11.75
C THR A 608 -14.71 7.39 -10.71
N GLY A 609 -14.49 8.66 -10.36
CA GLY A 609 -13.57 9.05 -9.30
C GLY A 609 -13.96 8.50 -7.93
N ILE A 610 -15.25 8.47 -7.59
CA ILE A 610 -15.77 7.87 -6.37
C ILE A 610 -15.52 6.36 -6.34
N ILE A 611 -15.77 5.66 -7.45
CA ILE A 611 -15.49 4.21 -7.56
C ILE A 611 -13.98 3.96 -7.38
N LEU A 612 -13.17 4.77 -8.03
CA LEU A 612 -11.71 4.68 -7.93
C LEU A 612 -11.21 4.95 -6.50
N TYR A 613 -11.83 5.87 -5.77
CA TYR A 613 -11.53 6.15 -4.37
C TYR A 613 -11.94 4.99 -3.46
N ALA A 614 -13.11 4.39 -3.69
CA ALA A 614 -13.64 3.31 -2.88
C ALA A 614 -12.84 2.00 -3.02
N PHE A 615 -12.43 1.65 -4.25
CA PHE A 615 -11.70 0.42 -4.54
C PHE A 615 -10.17 0.61 -4.62
N GLY A 616 -9.69 1.84 -4.73
CA GLY A 616 -8.28 2.17 -4.79
C GLY A 616 -7.59 2.15 -3.42
N THR A 617 -6.32 1.82 -3.42
CA THR A 617 -5.44 1.90 -2.24
C THR A 617 -4.29 2.87 -2.50
N GLY A 618 -3.62 3.38 -1.45
CA GLY A 618 -2.41 4.19 -1.54
C GLY A 618 -2.40 5.22 -2.69
N PRO A 619 -1.52 5.04 -3.69
CA PRO A 619 -1.35 5.99 -4.80
C PRO A 619 -2.62 6.24 -5.62
N ILE A 620 -3.46 5.22 -5.83
CA ILE A 620 -4.71 5.36 -6.58
C ILE A 620 -5.70 6.26 -5.85
N ARG A 621 -5.82 6.10 -4.53
CA ARG A 621 -6.71 6.92 -3.70
C ARG A 621 -6.27 8.39 -3.70
N GLY A 622 -4.95 8.64 -3.65
CA GLY A 622 -4.38 9.99 -3.81
C GLY A 622 -4.72 10.62 -5.17
N PHE A 623 -4.59 9.85 -6.27
CA PHE A 623 -5.02 10.27 -7.61
C PHE A 623 -6.50 10.59 -7.66
N ALA A 624 -7.37 9.69 -7.19
CA ALA A 624 -8.81 9.86 -7.21
C ALA A 624 -9.25 11.12 -6.42
N THR A 625 -8.66 11.34 -5.24
CA THR A 625 -8.94 12.51 -4.40
C THR A 625 -8.61 13.81 -5.12
N THR A 626 -7.41 13.93 -5.67
CA THR A 626 -6.99 15.15 -6.37
C THR A 626 -7.80 15.39 -7.64
N TRP A 627 -8.12 14.32 -8.38
CA TRP A 627 -8.92 14.39 -9.58
C TRP A 627 -10.36 14.82 -9.30
N MET A 628 -11.03 14.24 -8.30
CA MET A 628 -12.38 14.63 -7.87
C MET A 628 -12.45 16.09 -7.42
N ILE A 629 -11.53 16.54 -6.57
CA ILE A 629 -11.44 17.93 -6.13
C ILE A 629 -11.24 18.83 -7.35
N GLY A 630 -10.33 18.47 -8.25
CA GLY A 630 -10.08 19.20 -9.50
C GLY A 630 -11.30 19.32 -10.40
N ILE A 631 -12.10 18.26 -10.55
CA ILE A 631 -13.37 18.28 -11.32
C ILE A 631 -14.36 19.27 -10.71
N VAL A 632 -14.57 19.24 -9.40
CA VAL A 632 -15.52 20.16 -8.71
C VAL A 632 -15.05 21.62 -8.84
N CYS A 633 -13.75 21.85 -8.60
CA CYS A 633 -13.16 23.19 -8.75
C CYS A 633 -13.22 23.71 -10.20
N SER A 634 -13.00 22.82 -11.18
CA SER A 634 -13.04 23.17 -12.60
C SER A 634 -14.46 23.55 -13.05
N PHE A 635 -15.46 22.77 -12.62
CA PHE A 635 -16.85 23.06 -12.90
C PHE A 635 -17.25 24.45 -12.35
N PHE A 636 -16.83 24.75 -11.11
CA PHE A 636 -17.11 26.04 -10.50
C PHE A 636 -16.38 27.19 -11.24
N SER A 637 -15.10 27.04 -11.51
CA SER A 637 -14.28 28.08 -12.15
C SER A 637 -14.66 28.31 -13.60
N ALA A 638 -14.86 27.25 -14.40
CA ALA A 638 -15.14 27.35 -15.83
C ALA A 638 -16.59 27.78 -16.14
N VAL A 639 -17.56 27.35 -15.34
CA VAL A 639 -18.99 27.65 -15.64
C VAL A 639 -19.44 28.94 -14.95
N TYR A 640 -19.11 29.10 -13.65
CA TYR A 640 -19.66 30.21 -12.88
C TYR A 640 -18.77 31.46 -12.88
N LEU A 641 -17.46 31.31 -12.65
CA LEU A 641 -16.56 32.47 -12.53
C LEU A 641 -16.34 33.13 -13.91
N THR A 642 -16.10 32.35 -14.96
CA THR A 642 -15.89 32.87 -16.30
C THR A 642 -17.16 33.58 -16.80
N ARG A 643 -18.34 33.00 -16.55
CA ARG A 643 -19.63 33.62 -16.87
C ARG A 643 -19.83 34.96 -16.17
N LEU A 644 -19.47 35.05 -14.89
CA LEU A 644 -19.58 36.29 -14.12
C LEU A 644 -18.71 37.39 -14.73
N VAL A 645 -17.48 37.04 -15.17
CA VAL A 645 -16.56 37.99 -15.83
C VAL A 645 -17.12 38.44 -17.19
N TRP A 646 -17.60 37.50 -18.02
CA TRP A 646 -18.21 37.82 -19.30
C TRP A 646 -19.42 38.74 -19.12
N GLU A 647 -20.37 38.38 -18.27
CA GLU A 647 -21.58 39.21 -18.03
C GLU A 647 -21.22 40.61 -17.52
N LYS A 648 -20.21 40.74 -16.62
CA LYS A 648 -19.75 42.04 -16.09
C LYS A 648 -19.08 42.91 -17.17
N LYS A 649 -18.32 42.30 -18.09
CA LYS A 649 -17.62 43.02 -19.15
C LYS A 649 -18.59 43.44 -20.27
N LEU A 650 -19.47 42.51 -20.68
CA LEU A 650 -20.49 42.76 -21.72
C LEU A 650 -21.56 43.77 -21.27
N SER A 651 -21.91 43.82 -19.97
CA SER A 651 -22.82 44.85 -19.43
C SER A 651 -22.23 46.27 -19.46
N LYS A 652 -20.88 46.36 -19.51
CA LYS A 652 -20.15 47.64 -19.67
C LYS A 652 -19.75 47.91 -21.12
N ASP A 653 -20.39 47.27 -22.09
CA ASP A 653 -20.10 47.35 -23.53
C ASP A 653 -18.64 47.10 -23.93
N LYS A 654 -17.93 46.31 -23.11
CA LYS A 654 -16.57 45.85 -23.42
C LYS A 654 -16.63 44.47 -24.07
N TRP A 655 -15.61 44.13 -24.85
CA TRP A 655 -15.47 42.83 -25.56
C TRP A 655 -16.59 42.55 -26.61
N LEU A 656 -17.23 43.58 -27.15
CA LEU A 656 -18.31 43.45 -28.16
C LEU A 656 -17.82 42.94 -29.53
N LYS A 657 -16.52 42.98 -29.81
CA LYS A 657 -15.93 42.58 -31.10
C LYS A 657 -15.27 41.22 -31.08
N GLU A 658 -15.39 40.48 -29.98
CA GLU A 658 -14.73 39.18 -29.84
C GLU A 658 -15.45 38.13 -30.72
N THR A 659 -14.64 37.29 -31.40
CA THR A 659 -15.11 36.29 -32.35
C THR A 659 -14.92 34.85 -31.88
N PHE A 660 -14.23 34.61 -30.75
CA PHE A 660 -13.86 33.28 -30.26
C PHE A 660 -13.08 32.44 -31.28
N THR A 661 -12.46 33.10 -32.28
CA THR A 661 -11.63 32.44 -33.30
C THR A 661 -10.39 33.25 -33.59
N THR A 662 -9.31 32.55 -33.91
CA THR A 662 -8.08 33.14 -34.46
C THR A 662 -8.06 32.94 -35.99
N PRO A 663 -7.17 33.62 -36.74
CA PRO A 663 -6.93 33.32 -38.15
C PRO A 663 -6.59 31.84 -38.41
N PHE A 664 -5.92 31.20 -37.46
CA PHE A 664 -5.57 29.78 -37.53
C PHE A 664 -6.79 28.88 -37.34
N SER A 665 -7.61 29.14 -36.30
CA SER A 665 -8.72 28.25 -35.93
C SER A 665 -10.00 28.53 -36.73
N ARG A 666 -10.07 29.66 -37.45
CA ARG A 666 -11.28 30.09 -38.20
C ARG A 666 -11.76 29.04 -39.18
N ASN A 667 -10.83 28.43 -39.95
CA ASN A 667 -11.16 27.51 -41.05
C ASN A 667 -10.96 26.05 -40.66
N LEU A 668 -10.54 25.78 -39.41
CA LEU A 668 -10.25 24.41 -38.96
C LEU A 668 -11.55 23.62 -38.85
N MET A 669 -11.68 22.55 -39.62
CA MET A 669 -12.81 21.60 -39.61
C MET A 669 -14.20 22.23 -39.84
N GLN A 670 -14.28 23.29 -40.62
CA GLN A 670 -15.57 23.88 -40.97
C GLN A 670 -16.24 23.12 -42.15
N GLY A 671 -17.52 22.80 -41.95
CA GLY A 671 -18.37 22.26 -43.04
C GLY A 671 -18.01 20.83 -43.44
N THR A 672 -17.47 20.05 -42.56
CA THR A 672 -17.18 18.63 -42.79
C THR A 672 -18.43 17.85 -43.13
N LYS A 673 -18.36 17.03 -44.19
CA LYS A 673 -19.48 16.21 -44.69
C LYS A 673 -19.06 14.76 -44.85
N TYR A 674 -18.37 14.23 -43.85
CA TYR A 674 -17.93 12.84 -43.86
C TYR A 674 -19.10 11.88 -43.68
N LYS A 675 -19.07 10.77 -44.40
CA LYS A 675 -20.13 9.74 -44.34
C LYS A 675 -19.77 8.68 -43.30
N PHE A 676 -19.69 9.06 -42.01
CA PHE A 676 -19.30 8.15 -40.91
C PHE A 676 -20.24 6.96 -40.81
N MET A 677 -21.54 7.19 -40.89
CA MET A 677 -22.55 6.13 -40.79
C MET A 677 -22.53 5.14 -41.95
N ALA A 678 -21.96 5.48 -43.12
CA ALA A 678 -21.81 4.55 -44.24
C ALA A 678 -20.61 3.58 -43.99
N MET A 679 -19.69 3.90 -43.11
CA MET A 679 -18.48 3.14 -42.87
C MET A 679 -18.59 2.14 -41.73
N TYR A 680 -19.73 2.09 -40.98
CA TYR A 680 -19.86 1.32 -39.74
C TYR A 680 -19.53 -0.17 -39.91
N LYS A 681 -19.87 -0.82 -41.05
CA LYS A 681 -19.54 -2.22 -41.30
C LYS A 681 -18.02 -2.44 -41.35
N LYS A 682 -17.30 -1.52 -42.02
CA LYS A 682 -15.81 -1.60 -42.11
C LYS A 682 -15.17 -1.36 -40.76
N THR A 683 -15.67 -0.37 -40.00
CA THR A 683 -15.10 -0.05 -38.66
C THR A 683 -15.37 -1.17 -37.67
N PHE A 684 -16.55 -1.82 -37.72
CA PHE A 684 -16.81 -2.99 -36.87
C PHE A 684 -15.92 -4.18 -37.23
N THR A 685 -15.68 -4.42 -38.53
CA THR A 685 -14.76 -5.49 -38.95
C THR A 685 -13.35 -5.24 -38.44
N ILE A 686 -12.87 -3.98 -38.51
CA ILE A 686 -11.56 -3.59 -37.98
C ILE A 686 -11.53 -3.73 -36.46
N ALA A 687 -12.56 -3.29 -35.76
CA ALA A 687 -12.64 -3.41 -34.31
C ALA A 687 -12.65 -4.87 -33.85
N ILE A 688 -13.43 -5.74 -34.50
CA ILE A 688 -13.47 -7.18 -34.21
C ILE A 688 -12.10 -7.82 -34.49
N ALA A 689 -11.49 -7.51 -35.64
CA ALA A 689 -10.16 -8.00 -35.98
C ALA A 689 -9.10 -7.57 -34.94
N ALA A 690 -9.13 -6.31 -34.50
CA ALA A 690 -8.26 -5.81 -33.42
C ALA A 690 -8.51 -6.57 -32.11
N VAL A 691 -9.75 -6.76 -31.70
CA VAL A 691 -10.10 -7.52 -30.48
C VAL A 691 -9.58 -8.96 -30.57
N VAL A 692 -9.72 -9.63 -31.72
CA VAL A 692 -9.18 -10.99 -31.91
C VAL A 692 -7.66 -10.99 -31.78
N ILE A 693 -6.96 -10.02 -32.38
CA ILE A 693 -5.49 -9.90 -32.24
C ILE A 693 -5.11 -9.68 -30.77
N PHE A 694 -5.83 -8.83 -30.03
CA PHE A 694 -5.56 -8.57 -28.63
C PHE A 694 -5.82 -9.79 -27.74
N ILE A 695 -6.88 -10.55 -28.02
CA ILE A 695 -7.17 -11.80 -27.32
C ILE A 695 -6.06 -12.83 -27.60
N VAL A 696 -5.65 -12.99 -28.85
CA VAL A 696 -4.54 -13.88 -29.21
C VAL A 696 -3.24 -13.43 -28.52
N SER A 697 -2.92 -12.12 -28.55
CA SER A 697 -1.76 -11.57 -27.86
C SER A 697 -1.79 -11.85 -26.35
N PHE A 698 -2.95 -11.69 -25.72
CA PHE A 698 -3.13 -11.98 -24.31
C PHE A 698 -2.85 -13.43 -23.94
N PHE A 699 -3.32 -14.40 -24.75
CA PHE A 699 -3.07 -15.82 -24.50
C PHE A 699 -1.63 -16.25 -24.85
N VAL A 700 -0.97 -15.61 -25.83
CA VAL A 700 0.38 -15.97 -26.27
C VAL A 700 1.47 -15.28 -25.43
N ARG A 701 1.29 -13.97 -25.13
CA ARG A 701 2.28 -13.14 -24.43
C ARG A 701 1.92 -12.86 -22.98
N GLY A 702 0.63 -12.90 -22.63
CA GLY A 702 0.14 -12.49 -21.33
C GLY A 702 0.21 -10.98 -21.10
N LEU A 703 0.16 -10.60 -19.83
CA LEU A 703 0.45 -9.25 -19.34
C LEU A 703 1.65 -9.31 -18.40
N ALA A 704 2.52 -8.34 -18.45
CA ALA A 704 3.57 -8.17 -17.45
C ALA A 704 2.91 -7.65 -16.16
N GLN A 705 2.64 -8.54 -15.21
CA GLN A 705 2.01 -8.21 -13.94
C GLN A 705 3.07 -7.81 -12.92
N SER A 706 2.78 -6.75 -12.17
CA SER A 706 3.59 -6.36 -11.01
C SER A 706 3.35 -7.29 -9.82
N ILE A 707 4.16 -7.16 -8.78
CA ILE A 707 3.95 -7.86 -7.51
C ILE A 707 2.60 -7.53 -6.85
N ASP A 708 1.96 -6.42 -7.24
CA ASP A 708 0.62 -6.07 -6.75
C ASP A 708 -0.44 -7.12 -7.11
N PHE A 709 -0.24 -7.84 -8.22
CA PHE A 709 -1.15 -8.88 -8.70
C PHE A 709 -0.64 -10.30 -8.46
N THR A 710 0.67 -10.48 -8.43
CA THR A 710 1.29 -11.82 -8.27
C THR A 710 1.72 -12.12 -6.84
N GLY A 711 1.81 -11.10 -6.00
CA GLY A 711 2.57 -11.19 -4.76
C GLY A 711 4.07 -11.24 -5.02
N GLY A 712 4.88 -10.83 -4.07
CA GLY A 712 6.33 -10.87 -4.19
C GLY A 712 7.03 -9.69 -3.50
N ARG A 713 8.33 -9.59 -3.79
CA ARG A 713 9.21 -8.52 -3.32
C ARG A 713 9.84 -7.81 -4.51
N ASN A 714 9.91 -6.50 -4.45
CA ASN A 714 10.67 -5.66 -5.36
C ASN A 714 11.78 -4.96 -4.60
N TYR A 715 12.95 -4.93 -5.18
CA TYR A 715 14.10 -4.16 -4.71
C TYR A 715 14.56 -3.24 -5.83
N VAL A 716 14.56 -1.95 -5.59
CA VAL A 716 15.12 -0.97 -6.54
C VAL A 716 16.57 -0.74 -6.17
N VAL A 717 17.47 -1.27 -6.96
CA VAL A 717 18.91 -1.17 -6.76
C VAL A 717 19.48 -0.11 -7.67
N GLN A 718 20.23 0.83 -7.12
CA GLN A 718 20.99 1.81 -7.86
C GLN A 718 22.44 1.35 -8.00
N PHE A 719 22.88 1.11 -9.22
CA PHE A 719 24.24 0.71 -9.55
C PHE A 719 25.12 1.92 -9.86
N GLU A 720 26.42 1.79 -9.64
CA GLU A 720 27.38 2.83 -10.05
C GLU A 720 27.51 2.94 -11.58
N LYS A 721 27.50 1.80 -12.25
CA LYS A 721 27.66 1.66 -13.70
C LYS A 721 26.33 1.30 -14.33
N SER A 722 26.20 1.61 -15.61
CA SER A 722 25.10 1.09 -16.43
C SER A 722 25.18 -0.44 -16.51
N VAL A 723 24.10 -1.12 -16.22
CA VAL A 723 23.98 -2.59 -16.21
C VAL A 723 22.79 -2.97 -17.06
N GLN A 724 22.94 -4.03 -17.88
CA GLN A 724 21.82 -4.51 -18.69
C GLN A 724 20.84 -5.28 -17.78
N PRO A 725 19.53 -5.01 -17.85
CA PRO A 725 18.53 -5.71 -17.03
C PRO A 725 18.55 -7.24 -17.24
N GLU A 726 18.86 -7.70 -18.43
CA GLU A 726 18.89 -9.13 -18.76
C GLU A 726 20.05 -9.85 -18.06
N ASP A 727 21.21 -9.19 -17.91
CA ASP A 727 22.35 -9.73 -17.16
C ASP A 727 21.98 -9.89 -15.69
N VAL A 728 21.32 -8.86 -15.13
CA VAL A 728 20.83 -8.90 -13.74
C VAL A 728 19.81 -10.01 -13.56
N ARG A 729 18.87 -10.15 -14.51
CA ARG A 729 17.87 -11.21 -14.51
C ARG A 729 18.48 -12.61 -14.46
N GLY A 730 19.51 -12.85 -15.27
CA GLY A 730 20.24 -14.12 -15.25
C GLY A 730 20.88 -14.43 -13.91
N ILE A 731 21.53 -13.44 -13.29
CA ILE A 731 22.17 -13.56 -11.97
C ILE A 731 21.13 -13.86 -10.88
N ILE A 732 20.01 -13.16 -10.92
CA ILE A 732 18.96 -13.34 -9.90
C ILE A 732 18.22 -14.67 -10.07
N ALA A 733 18.00 -15.13 -11.30
CA ALA A 733 17.40 -16.44 -11.55
C ALA A 733 18.28 -17.58 -11.03
N GLU A 734 19.60 -17.44 -11.11
CA GLU A 734 20.55 -18.41 -10.51
C GLU A 734 20.54 -18.35 -8.97
N ALA A 735 20.37 -17.15 -8.40
CA ALA A 735 20.40 -16.93 -6.96
C ALA A 735 19.10 -17.38 -6.22
N PHE A 736 17.97 -17.33 -6.94
CA PHE A 736 16.65 -17.71 -6.42
C PHE A 736 16.05 -18.83 -7.29
N PRO A 737 16.58 -20.07 -7.18
CA PRO A 737 16.06 -21.20 -7.91
C PRO A 737 14.59 -21.45 -7.54
N ASP A 738 13.80 -21.89 -8.51
CA ASP A 738 12.36 -22.18 -8.40
C ASP A 738 11.46 -20.96 -8.09
N CYS A 739 12.02 -19.74 -8.22
CA CYS A 739 11.28 -18.50 -8.01
C CYS A 739 11.02 -17.77 -9.34
N THR A 740 9.90 -17.07 -9.40
CA THR A 740 9.66 -16.10 -10.47
C THR A 740 10.52 -14.87 -10.21
N THR A 741 11.45 -14.58 -11.12
CA THR A 741 12.36 -13.46 -11.01
C THR A 741 12.20 -12.50 -12.18
N GLY A 742 12.36 -11.21 -11.91
CA GLY A 742 12.33 -10.15 -12.93
C GLY A 742 13.41 -9.11 -12.69
N ALA A 743 13.88 -8.48 -13.76
CA ALA A 743 14.74 -7.31 -13.67
C ALA A 743 14.27 -6.28 -14.71
N LEU A 744 14.12 -5.03 -14.29
CA LEU A 744 13.59 -3.97 -15.12
C LEU A 744 14.33 -2.66 -14.87
N SER A 745 14.82 -2.01 -15.93
CA SER A 745 15.42 -0.69 -15.80
C SER A 745 14.37 0.38 -15.54
N LEU A 746 14.60 1.18 -14.51
CA LEU A 746 13.78 2.36 -14.17
C LEU A 746 14.34 3.67 -14.72
N GLY A 747 15.55 3.65 -15.32
CA GLY A 747 16.20 4.81 -15.91
C GLY A 747 16.64 4.56 -17.35
N THR A 748 16.85 5.62 -18.11
CA THR A 748 17.42 5.53 -19.47
C THR A 748 18.92 5.24 -19.45
N ASP A 749 19.58 5.43 -18.31
CA ASP A 749 21.00 5.19 -18.08
C ASP A 749 21.31 3.75 -17.62
N ASN A 750 20.27 2.93 -17.41
CA ASN A 750 20.37 1.57 -16.89
C ASN A 750 21.18 1.46 -15.58
N LYS A 751 21.21 2.52 -14.78
CA LYS A 751 21.85 2.51 -13.46
C LYS A 751 20.90 2.10 -12.35
N THR A 752 19.59 2.30 -12.54
CA THR A 752 18.58 1.96 -11.57
C THR A 752 17.74 0.80 -12.10
N ILE A 753 17.80 -0.34 -11.43
CA ILE A 753 17.11 -1.55 -11.84
C ILE A 753 16.20 -2.02 -10.71
N ARG A 754 14.92 -2.26 -11.04
CA ARG A 754 13.99 -2.95 -10.16
C ARG A 754 14.13 -4.45 -10.34
N ILE A 755 14.38 -5.14 -9.25
CA ILE A 755 14.55 -6.59 -9.16
C ILE A 755 13.34 -7.14 -8.43
N SER A 756 12.63 -8.09 -9.06
CA SER A 756 11.43 -8.71 -8.50
C SER A 756 11.68 -10.18 -8.19
N THR A 757 11.15 -10.69 -7.07
CA THR A 757 11.17 -12.11 -6.71
C THR A 757 9.99 -12.49 -5.83
N ASN A 758 9.49 -13.73 -5.97
CA ASN A 758 8.47 -14.30 -5.09
C ASN A 758 9.04 -15.26 -4.05
N TYR A 759 10.35 -15.16 -3.74
CA TYR A 759 11.06 -16.03 -2.79
C TYR A 759 10.34 -16.11 -1.44
N LYS A 760 9.91 -17.32 -1.04
CA LYS A 760 9.22 -17.62 0.22
C LYS A 760 8.17 -16.57 0.64
N ILE A 761 7.41 -16.04 -0.31
CA ILE A 761 6.46 -14.95 -0.04
C ILE A 761 5.29 -15.39 0.86
N GLU A 762 5.00 -16.68 0.91
CA GLU A 762 3.99 -17.28 1.78
C GLU A 762 4.44 -17.33 3.25
N SER A 763 5.73 -17.19 3.51
CA SER A 763 6.27 -17.20 4.87
C SER A 763 6.05 -15.86 5.57
N ASN A 764 5.39 -15.90 6.72
CA ASN A 764 5.15 -14.73 7.56
C ASN A 764 6.31 -14.39 8.50
N ASN A 765 7.47 -15.06 8.34
CA ASN A 765 8.63 -14.81 9.19
C ASN A 765 9.41 -13.59 8.69
N PRO A 766 9.57 -12.51 9.48
CA PRO A 766 10.34 -11.33 9.10
C PRO A 766 11.79 -11.62 8.72
N ALA A 767 12.41 -12.66 9.28
CA ALA A 767 13.78 -13.05 8.95
C ALA A 767 13.95 -13.49 7.47
N VAL A 768 12.87 -13.81 6.77
CA VAL A 768 12.92 -14.17 5.34
C VAL A 768 13.22 -12.96 4.47
N ASP A 769 12.82 -11.77 4.90
CA ASP A 769 13.09 -10.52 4.17
C ASP A 769 14.59 -10.21 4.23
N ASP A 770 15.22 -10.35 5.41
CA ASP A 770 16.67 -10.23 5.59
C ASP A 770 17.44 -11.33 4.83
N GLU A 771 16.91 -12.55 4.80
CA GLU A 771 17.48 -13.67 4.04
C GLU A 771 17.47 -13.35 2.53
N ALA A 772 16.36 -12.86 1.99
CA ALA A 772 16.23 -12.51 0.57
C ALA A 772 17.20 -11.37 0.18
N GLU A 773 17.33 -10.34 1.01
CA GLU A 773 18.25 -9.22 0.77
C GLU A 773 19.71 -9.67 0.86
N THR A 774 20.03 -10.59 1.77
CA THR A 774 21.37 -11.18 1.89
C THR A 774 21.72 -12.03 0.67
N ILE A 775 20.79 -12.83 0.17
CA ILE A 775 20.96 -13.62 -1.06
C ILE A 775 21.18 -12.67 -2.25
N LEU A 776 20.37 -11.63 -2.38
CA LEU A 776 20.47 -10.63 -3.43
C LEU A 776 21.84 -9.93 -3.40
N TYR A 777 22.27 -9.45 -2.22
CA TYR A 777 23.58 -8.84 -2.06
C TYR A 777 24.73 -9.78 -2.47
N ASN A 778 24.71 -11.02 -2.00
CA ASN A 778 25.76 -11.99 -2.31
C ASN A 778 25.81 -12.32 -3.82
N ALA A 779 24.66 -12.43 -4.47
CA ALA A 779 24.59 -12.68 -5.91
C ALA A 779 25.15 -11.51 -6.72
N LEU A 780 24.74 -10.27 -6.43
CA LEU A 780 25.20 -9.07 -7.10
C LEU A 780 26.70 -8.79 -6.83
N LYS A 781 27.17 -9.07 -5.60
CA LYS A 781 28.58 -8.95 -5.23
C LYS A 781 29.46 -9.97 -5.94
N LYS A 782 29.02 -11.23 -6.06
CA LYS A 782 29.69 -12.27 -6.82
C LYS A 782 29.86 -11.90 -8.29
N ALA A 783 28.88 -11.20 -8.86
CA ALA A 783 28.90 -10.68 -10.21
C ALA A 783 29.68 -9.35 -10.38
N ASN A 784 30.30 -8.82 -9.32
CA ASN A 784 31.00 -7.52 -9.29
C ASN A 784 30.12 -6.33 -9.71
N LEU A 785 28.81 -6.41 -9.49
CA LEU A 785 27.86 -5.31 -9.76
C LEU A 785 27.70 -4.40 -8.55
N VAL A 786 27.99 -4.89 -7.36
CA VAL A 786 27.93 -4.17 -6.08
C VAL A 786 29.27 -4.29 -5.39
N SER A 787 29.83 -3.16 -4.94
CA SER A 787 31.13 -3.06 -4.27
C SER A 787 31.03 -2.79 -2.77
N GLN A 788 29.82 -2.75 -2.20
CA GLN A 788 29.59 -2.55 -0.77
C GLN A 788 30.29 -3.61 0.09
N LYS A 789 30.73 -3.22 1.30
CA LYS A 789 31.45 -4.08 2.21
C LYS A 789 30.55 -4.99 3.03
N SER A 790 29.38 -4.50 3.41
CA SER A 790 28.41 -5.22 4.24
C SER A 790 27.02 -5.23 3.61
N VAL A 791 26.16 -6.11 4.09
CA VAL A 791 24.74 -6.16 3.73
C VAL A 791 24.02 -4.92 4.23
N GLU A 792 24.40 -4.43 5.41
CA GLU A 792 23.83 -3.22 6.02
C GLU A 792 24.10 -1.98 5.15
N ASP A 793 25.31 -1.84 4.60
CA ASP A 793 25.63 -0.76 3.67
C ASP A 793 24.81 -0.87 2.38
N PHE A 794 24.58 -2.09 1.89
CA PHE A 794 23.78 -2.35 0.70
C PHE A 794 22.29 -2.02 0.92
N LYS A 795 21.78 -2.25 2.12
CA LYS A 795 20.40 -1.90 2.50
C LYS A 795 20.19 -0.41 2.75
N ASN A 796 21.25 0.35 2.99
CA ASN A 796 21.15 1.76 3.33
C ASN A 796 20.93 2.61 2.07
N PRO A 797 19.75 3.24 1.91
CA PRO A 797 19.42 4.05 0.74
C PRO A 797 20.22 5.34 0.62
N ASP A 798 20.90 5.77 1.69
CA ASP A 798 21.73 6.99 1.70
C ASP A 798 23.14 6.72 1.16
N ILE A 799 23.61 5.47 1.20
CA ILE A 799 24.93 5.07 0.71
C ILE A 799 24.82 4.67 -0.76
N ARG A 800 25.16 5.60 -1.67
CA ARG A 800 25.04 5.37 -3.12
C ARG A 800 26.30 4.81 -3.78
N GLN A 801 27.47 5.07 -3.20
CA GLN A 801 28.74 4.57 -3.72
C GLN A 801 28.86 3.08 -3.44
N GLY A 802 29.07 2.29 -4.49
CA GLY A 802 29.16 0.85 -4.39
C GLY A 802 27.88 0.07 -4.70
N GLY A 803 26.78 0.75 -4.95
CA GLY A 803 25.47 0.16 -5.22
C GLY A 803 24.66 -0.10 -3.94
N SER A 804 23.39 0.31 -3.90
CA SER A 804 22.51 0.13 -2.75
C SER A 804 21.05 -0.01 -3.15
N ILE A 805 20.25 -0.58 -2.24
CA ILE A 805 18.79 -0.60 -2.34
C ILE A 805 18.27 0.78 -1.98
N ILE A 806 17.66 1.47 -2.93
CA ILE A 806 17.07 2.80 -2.75
C ILE A 806 15.57 2.76 -2.47
N SER A 807 14.92 1.63 -2.76
CA SER A 807 13.52 1.39 -2.45
C SER A 807 13.27 -0.11 -2.38
N SER A 808 12.36 -0.52 -1.51
CA SER A 808 11.89 -1.90 -1.43
C SER A 808 10.38 -1.93 -1.28
N SER A 809 9.74 -2.94 -1.84
CA SER A 809 8.32 -3.19 -1.64
C SER A 809 8.03 -4.68 -1.55
N LYS A 810 7.04 -5.03 -0.74
CA LYS A 810 6.57 -6.40 -0.50
C LYS A 810 5.06 -6.41 -0.55
N VAL A 811 4.50 -7.36 -1.26
CA VAL A 811 3.05 -7.59 -1.33
C VAL A 811 2.78 -9.06 -1.04
N GLY A 812 2.01 -9.32 0.01
CA GLY A 812 1.59 -10.67 0.36
C GLY A 812 0.59 -11.25 -0.63
N PRO A 813 0.49 -12.59 -0.77
CA PRO A 813 -0.40 -13.25 -1.73
C PRO A 813 -1.89 -12.92 -1.53
N SER A 814 -2.33 -12.80 -0.27
CA SER A 814 -3.71 -12.42 0.07
C SER A 814 -4.06 -11.03 -0.45
N VAL A 815 -3.17 -10.05 -0.23
CA VAL A 815 -3.35 -8.67 -0.68
C VAL A 815 -3.37 -8.61 -2.22
N ALA A 816 -2.45 -9.31 -2.88
CA ALA A 816 -2.40 -9.38 -4.35
C ALA A 816 -3.70 -9.93 -4.96
N LYS A 817 -4.28 -10.96 -4.34
CA LYS A 817 -5.57 -11.53 -4.75
C LYS A 817 -6.71 -10.52 -4.56
N ASP A 818 -6.73 -9.81 -3.44
CA ASP A 818 -7.76 -8.80 -3.16
C ASP A 818 -7.68 -7.63 -4.14
N ILE A 819 -6.47 -7.15 -4.45
CA ILE A 819 -6.23 -6.12 -5.47
C ILE A 819 -6.76 -6.59 -6.83
N THR A 820 -6.46 -7.84 -7.23
CA THR A 820 -6.91 -8.40 -8.50
C THR A 820 -8.43 -8.46 -8.59
N ASN A 821 -9.09 -8.98 -7.56
CA ASN A 821 -10.54 -9.08 -7.50
C ASN A 821 -11.20 -7.70 -7.47
N GLY A 822 -10.66 -6.80 -6.64
CA GLY A 822 -11.11 -5.41 -6.55
C GLY A 822 -11.02 -4.67 -7.89
N ALA A 823 -9.95 -4.91 -8.64
CA ALA A 823 -9.76 -4.35 -9.98
C ALA A 823 -10.87 -4.77 -10.96
N ILE A 824 -11.15 -6.07 -11.04
CA ILE A 824 -12.19 -6.60 -11.94
C ILE A 824 -13.57 -6.07 -11.52
N ILE A 825 -13.89 -6.14 -10.24
CA ILE A 825 -15.17 -5.70 -9.69
C ILE A 825 -15.38 -4.20 -9.93
N SER A 826 -14.35 -3.37 -9.72
CA SER A 826 -14.44 -1.91 -9.90
C SER A 826 -14.74 -1.53 -11.36
N VAL A 827 -14.15 -2.21 -12.34
CA VAL A 827 -14.44 -1.99 -13.77
C VAL A 827 -15.87 -2.38 -14.11
N ILE A 828 -16.35 -3.53 -13.60
CA ILE A 828 -17.73 -3.99 -13.82
C ILE A 828 -18.72 -3.00 -13.21
N ILE A 829 -18.48 -2.57 -11.97
CA ILE A 829 -19.33 -1.58 -11.27
C ILE A 829 -19.33 -0.25 -12.02
N ALA A 830 -18.17 0.22 -12.50
CA ALA A 830 -18.08 1.45 -13.26
C ALA A 830 -18.89 1.40 -14.55
N LEU A 831 -18.76 0.32 -15.33
CA LEU A 831 -19.56 0.13 -16.55
C LEU A 831 -21.05 0.05 -16.26
N ALA A 832 -21.45 -0.68 -15.20
CA ALA A 832 -22.85 -0.80 -14.80
C ALA A 832 -23.42 0.55 -14.30
N ALA A 833 -22.69 1.29 -13.50
CA ALA A 833 -23.10 2.59 -12.99
C ALA A 833 -23.27 3.62 -14.12
N ILE A 834 -22.33 3.64 -15.08
CA ILE A 834 -22.40 4.48 -16.26
C ILE A 834 -23.58 4.08 -17.16
N PHE A 835 -23.78 2.78 -17.39
CA PHE A 835 -24.95 2.27 -18.12
C PHE A 835 -26.25 2.79 -17.52
N LEU A 836 -26.41 2.64 -16.21
CA LEU A 836 -27.58 3.09 -15.47
C LEU A 836 -27.75 4.61 -15.55
N TYR A 837 -26.66 5.35 -15.37
CA TYR A 837 -26.69 6.82 -15.49
C TYR A 837 -27.17 7.28 -16.87
N ILE A 838 -26.61 6.72 -17.95
CA ILE A 838 -27.00 7.06 -19.33
C ILE A 838 -28.46 6.67 -19.60
N LEU A 839 -28.91 5.50 -19.06
CA LEU A 839 -30.29 5.06 -19.18
C LEU A 839 -31.28 6.07 -18.56
N VAL A 840 -31.00 6.51 -17.35
CA VAL A 840 -31.81 7.50 -16.64
C VAL A 840 -31.77 8.87 -17.33
N ARG A 841 -30.58 9.28 -17.78
CA ARG A 841 -30.34 10.61 -18.37
C ARG A 841 -30.95 10.79 -19.75
N PHE A 842 -30.80 9.79 -20.62
CA PHE A 842 -31.30 9.85 -22.00
C PHE A 842 -32.64 9.15 -22.18
N ARG A 843 -33.09 8.37 -21.21
CA ARG A 843 -34.33 7.58 -21.27
C ARG A 843 -34.47 6.72 -22.54
N ASN A 844 -33.35 6.28 -23.08
CA ASN A 844 -33.28 5.43 -24.27
C ASN A 844 -32.15 4.40 -24.11
N ILE A 845 -32.54 3.13 -24.14
CA ILE A 845 -31.59 2.00 -23.93
C ILE A 845 -30.57 1.92 -25.09
N ALA A 846 -30.85 2.41 -26.27
CA ALA A 846 -29.93 2.38 -27.40
C ALA A 846 -28.63 3.18 -27.11
N PHE A 847 -28.77 4.32 -26.47
CA PHE A 847 -27.60 5.13 -26.06
C PHE A 847 -26.83 4.48 -24.96
N SER A 848 -27.48 3.84 -24.01
CA SER A 848 -26.83 3.10 -22.91
C SER A 848 -26.02 1.91 -23.41
N ILE A 849 -26.62 1.09 -24.29
CA ILE A 849 -25.89 -0.04 -24.89
C ILE A 849 -24.74 0.46 -25.76
N GLY A 850 -24.98 1.45 -26.62
CA GLY A 850 -23.95 2.01 -27.50
C GLY A 850 -22.76 2.55 -26.73
N SER A 851 -23.00 3.32 -25.65
CA SER A 851 -21.92 3.84 -24.79
C SER A 851 -21.17 2.74 -24.06
N THR A 852 -21.89 1.82 -23.40
CA THR A 852 -21.24 0.79 -22.55
C THR A 852 -20.40 -0.19 -23.37
N VAL A 853 -20.88 -0.63 -24.53
CA VAL A 853 -20.12 -1.50 -25.44
C VAL A 853 -18.86 -0.79 -25.95
N ALA A 854 -18.99 0.50 -26.29
CA ALA A 854 -17.83 1.28 -26.73
C ALA A 854 -16.81 1.50 -25.60
N LEU A 855 -17.27 1.76 -24.37
CA LEU A 855 -16.37 1.89 -23.19
C LEU A 855 -15.66 0.58 -22.85
N ALA A 856 -16.36 -0.54 -22.90
CA ALA A 856 -15.75 -1.85 -22.72
C ALA A 856 -14.70 -2.14 -23.79
N LEU A 857 -14.98 -1.75 -25.04
CA LEU A 857 -14.00 -1.87 -26.14
C LEU A 857 -12.78 -0.96 -25.91
N ASP A 858 -12.97 0.28 -25.45
CA ASP A 858 -11.87 1.20 -25.15
C ASP A 858 -10.93 0.62 -24.09
N ALA A 859 -11.48 0.04 -23.03
CA ALA A 859 -10.71 -0.65 -21.99
C ALA A 859 -9.96 -1.87 -22.57
N LEU A 860 -10.64 -2.70 -23.37
CA LEU A 860 -10.02 -3.88 -24.00
C LEU A 860 -8.89 -3.50 -24.98
N VAL A 861 -9.03 -2.39 -25.71
CA VAL A 861 -7.98 -1.89 -26.61
C VAL A 861 -6.73 -1.50 -25.83
N VAL A 862 -6.89 -0.79 -24.71
CA VAL A 862 -5.76 -0.37 -23.86
C VAL A 862 -5.07 -1.61 -23.29
N ILE A 863 -5.80 -2.55 -22.72
CA ILE A 863 -5.26 -3.81 -22.18
C ILE A 863 -4.56 -4.63 -23.28
N GLY A 864 -5.18 -4.73 -24.46
CA GLY A 864 -4.64 -5.49 -25.58
C GLY A 864 -3.36 -4.87 -26.14
N LEU A 865 -3.26 -3.56 -26.19
CA LEU A 865 -2.05 -2.87 -26.63
C LEU A 865 -0.92 -3.01 -25.59
N PHE A 866 -1.21 -3.05 -24.29
CA PHE A 866 -0.21 -3.35 -23.27
C PHE A 866 0.37 -4.76 -23.47
N SER A 867 -0.47 -5.77 -23.71
CA SER A 867 0.00 -7.12 -24.06
C SER A 867 0.81 -7.17 -25.36
N LEU A 868 0.33 -6.49 -26.41
CA LEU A 868 0.95 -6.54 -27.74
C LEU A 868 2.28 -5.84 -27.80
N LEU A 869 2.42 -4.67 -27.15
CA LEU A 869 3.60 -3.80 -27.21
C LEU A 869 4.61 -4.09 -26.09
N GLN A 870 4.33 -5.07 -25.23
CA GLN A 870 5.26 -5.47 -24.17
C GLN A 870 6.63 -5.86 -24.76
N GLY A 871 7.70 -5.24 -24.24
CA GLY A 871 9.07 -5.45 -24.70
C GLY A 871 9.43 -4.79 -26.05
N VAL A 872 8.50 -4.04 -26.67
CA VAL A 872 8.74 -3.30 -27.90
C VAL A 872 9.10 -1.83 -27.60
N LEU A 873 8.49 -1.26 -26.58
CA LEU A 873 8.69 0.14 -26.21
C LEU A 873 9.90 0.31 -25.28
N PRO A 874 10.56 1.49 -25.29
CA PRO A 874 11.74 1.78 -24.47
C PRO A 874 11.42 2.00 -22.97
N PHE A 875 10.19 1.72 -22.54
CA PHE A 875 9.74 1.77 -21.16
C PHE A 875 8.84 0.57 -20.85
N SER A 876 8.71 0.27 -19.56
CA SER A 876 7.92 -0.86 -19.10
C SER A 876 6.44 -0.65 -19.34
N LEU A 877 5.76 -1.68 -19.80
CA LEU A 877 4.30 -1.81 -19.85
C LEU A 877 3.80 -2.78 -18.77
N GLU A 878 4.38 -2.68 -17.59
CA GLU A 878 3.94 -3.48 -16.45
C GLU A 878 2.59 -3.00 -15.96
N VAL A 879 1.71 -3.95 -15.70
CA VAL A 879 0.39 -3.72 -15.16
C VAL A 879 0.51 -3.71 -13.64
N ASP A 880 0.32 -2.56 -13.04
CA ASP A 880 0.32 -2.31 -11.60
C ASP A 880 -1.04 -1.74 -11.14
N GLN A 881 -1.17 -1.39 -9.89
CA GLN A 881 -2.39 -0.77 -9.37
C GLN A 881 -2.71 0.54 -10.12
N THR A 882 -1.72 1.33 -10.53
CA THR A 882 -1.95 2.61 -11.22
C THR A 882 -2.55 2.41 -12.60
N PHE A 883 -2.26 1.28 -13.26
CA PHE A 883 -2.89 0.90 -14.52
C PHE A 883 -4.40 0.69 -14.39
N ILE A 884 -4.88 0.10 -13.26
CA ILE A 884 -6.33 -0.01 -13.00
C ILE A 884 -6.94 1.40 -12.91
N GLY A 885 -6.24 2.30 -12.20
CA GLY A 885 -6.62 3.71 -12.14
C GLY A 885 -6.72 4.34 -13.52
N ALA A 886 -5.78 4.04 -14.42
CA ALA A 886 -5.82 4.51 -15.80
C ALA A 886 -7.04 3.98 -16.56
N ILE A 887 -7.34 2.67 -16.49
CA ILE A 887 -8.49 2.05 -17.15
C ILE A 887 -9.81 2.68 -16.69
N LEU A 888 -10.01 2.80 -15.38
CA LEU A 888 -11.21 3.45 -14.85
C LEU A 888 -11.31 4.91 -15.26
N THR A 889 -10.21 5.62 -15.28
CA THR A 889 -10.16 7.02 -15.72
C THR A 889 -10.45 7.14 -17.21
N VAL A 890 -9.93 6.24 -18.04
CA VAL A 890 -10.26 6.16 -19.48
C VAL A 890 -11.75 5.96 -19.67
N ILE A 891 -12.38 5.05 -18.94
CA ILE A 891 -13.83 4.82 -18.97
C ILE A 891 -14.59 6.14 -18.63
N GLY A 892 -14.17 6.81 -17.55
CA GLY A 892 -14.77 8.07 -17.09
C GLY A 892 -14.57 9.24 -18.05
N TYR A 893 -13.44 9.31 -18.74
CA TYR A 893 -13.15 10.32 -19.72
C TYR A 893 -13.83 10.04 -21.07
N SER A 894 -13.75 8.81 -21.54
CA SER A 894 -14.29 8.41 -22.84
C SER A 894 -15.82 8.55 -22.94
N ILE A 895 -16.55 8.43 -21.83
CA ILE A 895 -17.98 8.65 -21.82
C ILE A 895 -18.34 10.11 -22.14
N ASN A 896 -17.48 11.07 -21.80
CA ASN A 896 -17.71 12.49 -22.06
C ASN A 896 -17.99 12.78 -23.54
N ASP A 897 -17.14 12.30 -24.44
CA ASP A 897 -17.31 12.47 -25.88
C ASP A 897 -18.62 11.80 -26.38
N LYS A 898 -18.94 10.64 -25.85
CA LYS A 898 -20.16 9.88 -26.20
C LYS A 898 -21.44 10.65 -25.81
N VAL A 899 -21.45 11.18 -24.58
CA VAL A 899 -22.58 11.99 -24.06
C VAL A 899 -22.82 13.21 -24.93
N VAL A 900 -21.76 13.90 -25.33
CA VAL A 900 -21.85 15.11 -26.18
C VAL A 900 -22.42 14.79 -27.57
N VAL A 901 -21.95 13.70 -28.20
CA VAL A 901 -22.46 13.26 -29.49
C VAL A 901 -23.94 12.83 -29.39
N PHE A 902 -24.28 12.07 -28.33
CA PHE A 902 -25.65 11.62 -28.10
C PHE A 902 -26.63 12.75 -27.76
N ASP A 903 -26.16 13.75 -27.00
CA ASP A 903 -26.99 14.94 -26.75
C ASP A 903 -27.32 15.70 -28.04
N ARG A 904 -26.34 15.85 -28.96
CA ARG A 904 -26.57 16.43 -30.28
C ARG A 904 -27.47 15.55 -31.14
N ILE A 905 -27.33 14.24 -31.13
CA ILE A 905 -28.22 13.32 -31.84
C ILE A 905 -29.65 13.48 -31.33
N ARG A 906 -29.83 13.52 -29.99
CA ARG A 906 -31.15 13.75 -29.38
C ARG A 906 -31.74 15.07 -29.77
N GLU A 907 -30.97 16.16 -29.73
CA GLU A 907 -31.39 17.51 -30.18
C GLU A 907 -31.85 17.47 -31.65
N ASN A 908 -31.07 16.89 -32.56
CA ASN A 908 -31.41 16.84 -33.99
C ASN A 908 -32.60 15.91 -34.29
N LEU A 909 -32.79 14.81 -33.55
CA LEU A 909 -33.97 13.97 -33.65
C LEU A 909 -35.26 14.73 -33.30
N HIS A 910 -35.19 15.61 -32.28
CA HIS A 910 -36.33 16.45 -31.92
C HIS A 910 -36.59 17.59 -32.96
N LEU A 911 -35.51 18.18 -33.48
CA LEU A 911 -35.63 19.27 -34.47
C LEU A 911 -36.07 18.79 -35.84
N HIS A 912 -35.71 17.57 -36.23
CA HIS A 912 -35.95 16.99 -37.53
C HIS A 912 -36.63 15.61 -37.48
N PRO A 913 -37.85 15.49 -36.93
CA PRO A 913 -38.50 14.19 -36.67
C PRO A 913 -38.81 13.39 -37.93
N LYS A 914 -38.92 14.04 -39.11
CA LYS A 914 -39.23 13.42 -40.40
C LYS A 914 -37.99 13.02 -41.23
N GLN A 915 -36.79 13.33 -40.74
CA GLN A 915 -35.57 13.06 -41.46
C GLN A 915 -35.10 11.61 -41.20
N ASP A 916 -34.45 10.98 -42.19
CA ASP A 916 -33.88 9.65 -42.01
C ASP A 916 -32.89 9.61 -40.84
N ILE A 917 -33.08 8.65 -39.96
CA ILE A 917 -32.32 8.49 -38.71
C ILE A 917 -30.81 8.39 -39.00
N GLN A 918 -30.43 7.63 -40.05
CA GLN A 918 -29.03 7.48 -40.44
C GLN A 918 -28.42 8.85 -40.81
N LYS A 919 -29.18 9.69 -41.50
CA LYS A 919 -28.77 11.03 -41.88
C LYS A 919 -28.64 11.94 -40.66
N VAL A 920 -29.62 11.89 -39.72
CA VAL A 920 -29.56 12.64 -38.45
C VAL A 920 -28.34 12.28 -37.66
N PHE A 921 -28.04 10.99 -37.50
CA PHE A 921 -26.83 10.55 -36.81
C PHE A 921 -25.55 11.06 -37.48
N ASN A 922 -25.45 10.92 -38.81
CA ASN A 922 -24.31 11.36 -39.56
C ASN A 922 -24.08 12.89 -39.47
N ASP A 923 -25.15 13.66 -39.58
CA ASP A 923 -25.08 15.13 -39.47
C ASP A 923 -24.72 15.58 -38.08
N SER A 924 -25.25 14.91 -37.03
CA SER A 924 -24.90 15.17 -35.61
C SER A 924 -23.43 14.92 -35.33
N ILE A 925 -22.85 13.81 -35.82
CA ILE A 925 -21.42 13.51 -35.67
C ILE A 925 -20.58 14.60 -36.38
N ASN A 926 -20.93 14.99 -37.60
CA ASN A 926 -20.21 16.06 -38.32
C ASN A 926 -20.27 17.40 -37.60
N GLN A 927 -21.40 17.74 -36.98
CA GLN A 927 -21.59 19.00 -36.23
C GLN A 927 -20.73 19.00 -34.94
N THR A 928 -20.55 17.85 -34.28
CA THR A 928 -19.77 17.74 -33.04
C THR A 928 -18.28 17.47 -33.28
N LEU A 929 -17.89 17.13 -34.50
CA LEU A 929 -16.53 16.65 -34.82
C LEU A 929 -15.40 17.61 -34.39
N ALA A 930 -15.55 18.91 -34.75
CA ALA A 930 -14.53 19.92 -34.42
C ALA A 930 -14.36 20.07 -32.89
N ARG A 931 -15.49 20.04 -32.19
CA ARG A 931 -15.53 20.11 -30.73
C ARG A 931 -14.85 18.88 -30.10
N THR A 932 -15.25 17.67 -30.49
CA THR A 932 -14.71 16.41 -29.99
C THR A 932 -13.18 16.31 -30.19
N ILE A 933 -12.69 16.74 -31.35
CA ILE A 933 -11.25 16.77 -31.62
C ILE A 933 -10.54 17.83 -30.77
N ASN A 934 -11.11 19.01 -30.58
CA ASN A 934 -10.50 20.06 -29.77
C ASN A 934 -10.40 19.66 -28.27
N THR A 935 -11.44 19.02 -27.72
CA THR A 935 -11.44 18.53 -26.33
C THR A 935 -10.42 17.41 -26.15
N SER A 936 -10.41 16.44 -27.07
CA SER A 936 -9.45 15.33 -27.00
C SER A 936 -8.02 15.82 -27.22
N LEU A 937 -7.79 16.78 -28.09
CA LEU A 937 -6.47 17.33 -28.38
C LEU A 937 -5.90 18.11 -27.18
N SER A 938 -6.73 18.88 -26.47
CA SER A 938 -6.30 19.61 -25.27
C SER A 938 -5.83 18.64 -24.17
N THR A 939 -6.56 17.55 -23.94
CA THR A 939 -6.19 16.52 -22.97
C THR A 939 -5.00 15.70 -23.45
N LEU A 940 -4.94 15.36 -24.73
CA LEU A 940 -3.83 14.63 -25.33
C LEU A 940 -2.49 15.38 -25.19
N ILE A 941 -2.49 16.70 -25.42
CA ILE A 941 -1.31 17.55 -25.23
C ILE A 941 -0.76 17.41 -23.80
N VAL A 942 -1.63 17.48 -22.83
CA VAL A 942 -1.27 17.35 -21.42
C VAL A 942 -0.70 15.97 -21.12
N LEU A 943 -1.37 14.91 -21.59
CA LEU A 943 -0.93 13.52 -21.39
C LEU A 943 0.40 13.22 -22.08
N LEU A 944 0.65 13.76 -23.26
CA LEU A 944 1.93 13.64 -23.96
C LEU A 944 3.06 14.35 -23.19
N CYS A 945 2.80 15.51 -22.61
CA CYS A 945 3.77 16.17 -21.75
C CYS A 945 4.16 15.28 -20.54
N ILE A 946 3.18 14.63 -19.90
CA ILE A 946 3.45 13.69 -18.79
C ILE A 946 4.19 12.45 -19.31
N LEU A 947 3.80 11.90 -20.44
CA LEU A 947 4.40 10.71 -21.04
C LEU A 947 5.88 10.90 -21.36
N PHE A 948 6.27 12.04 -21.91
CA PHE A 948 7.64 12.32 -22.33
C PHE A 948 8.51 12.97 -21.26
N LEU A 949 7.93 13.78 -20.38
CA LEU A 949 8.65 14.59 -19.41
C LEU A 949 8.42 14.12 -17.96
N GLY A 950 7.37 13.35 -17.72
CA GLY A 950 7.09 12.76 -16.42
C GLY A 950 8.09 11.67 -16.04
N GLY A 951 8.18 11.38 -14.76
CA GLY A 951 9.05 10.31 -14.26
C GLY A 951 8.67 8.94 -14.80
N LYS A 952 9.64 8.04 -14.81
CA LYS A 952 9.46 6.65 -15.31
C LYS A 952 8.32 5.90 -14.63
N SER A 953 8.05 6.22 -13.37
CA SER A 953 6.96 5.59 -12.59
C SER A 953 5.57 5.88 -13.14
N ILE A 954 5.33 7.05 -13.76
CA ILE A 954 4.01 7.44 -14.30
C ILE A 954 3.91 7.26 -15.82
N GLN A 955 4.97 6.87 -16.50
CA GLN A 955 4.93 6.67 -17.96
C GLN A 955 3.92 5.60 -18.40
N PRO A 956 3.83 4.41 -17.78
CA PRO A 956 2.82 3.40 -18.14
C PRO A 956 1.40 3.93 -17.98
N PHE A 957 1.13 4.64 -16.88
CA PHE A 957 -0.15 5.30 -16.64
C PHE A 957 -0.48 6.35 -17.70
N ALA A 958 0.47 7.26 -17.99
CA ALA A 958 0.27 8.30 -19.00
C ALA A 958 0.09 7.72 -20.40
N PHE A 959 0.76 6.62 -20.72
CA PHE A 959 0.61 5.90 -21.98
C PHE A 959 -0.78 5.26 -22.10
N ALA A 960 -1.24 4.56 -21.05
CA ALA A 960 -2.58 3.99 -21.00
C ALA A 960 -3.66 5.05 -21.19
N MET A 961 -3.53 6.18 -20.51
CA MET A 961 -4.42 7.32 -20.66
C MET A 961 -4.39 7.94 -22.07
N THR A 962 -3.19 8.08 -22.65
CA THR A 962 -3.01 8.59 -24.02
C THR A 962 -3.75 7.71 -25.04
N LEU A 963 -3.55 6.39 -24.93
CA LEU A 963 -4.28 5.43 -25.75
C LEU A 963 -5.79 5.53 -25.52
N GLY A 964 -6.21 5.60 -24.26
CA GLY A 964 -7.61 5.70 -23.87
C GLY A 964 -8.31 6.94 -24.46
N VAL A 965 -7.67 8.11 -24.44
CA VAL A 965 -8.20 9.34 -25.03
C VAL A 965 -8.30 9.21 -26.56
N VAL A 966 -7.26 8.71 -27.23
CA VAL A 966 -7.26 8.54 -28.69
C VAL A 966 -8.35 7.56 -29.12
N PHE A 967 -8.37 6.37 -28.55
CA PHE A 967 -9.34 5.32 -28.92
C PHE A 967 -10.76 5.65 -28.42
N GLY A 968 -10.91 6.31 -27.27
CA GLY A 968 -12.19 6.78 -26.74
C GLY A 968 -12.87 7.80 -27.67
N THR A 969 -12.09 8.71 -28.25
CA THR A 969 -12.57 9.66 -29.24
C THR A 969 -12.98 8.95 -30.56
N LEU A 970 -12.17 8.01 -31.02
CA LEU A 970 -12.51 7.23 -32.21
C LEU A 970 -13.73 6.35 -31.99
N SER A 971 -13.85 5.71 -30.82
CA SER A 971 -14.97 4.83 -30.50
C SER A 971 -16.29 5.58 -30.37
N SER A 972 -16.29 6.86 -29.92
CA SER A 972 -17.51 7.67 -29.85
C SER A 972 -18.13 7.88 -31.23
N ILE A 973 -17.29 8.08 -32.25
CA ILE A 973 -17.70 8.33 -33.62
C ILE A 973 -18.03 7.03 -34.37
N PHE A 974 -17.14 6.05 -34.28
CA PHE A 974 -17.15 4.86 -35.14
C PHE A 974 -17.79 3.61 -34.52
N ILE A 975 -18.01 3.58 -33.20
CA ILE A 975 -18.55 2.42 -32.48
C ILE A 975 -19.83 2.77 -31.74
N ALA A 976 -19.79 3.74 -30.80
CA ALA A 976 -20.93 4.07 -29.96
C ALA A 976 -22.14 4.56 -30.74
N SER A 977 -21.92 5.52 -31.65
CA SER A 977 -23.01 6.08 -32.46
C SER A 977 -23.61 5.05 -33.43
N PRO A 978 -22.83 4.24 -34.16
CA PRO A 978 -23.41 3.19 -35.01
C PRO A 978 -24.15 2.09 -34.25
N ILE A 979 -23.66 1.68 -33.06
CA ILE A 979 -24.40 0.71 -32.23
C ILE A 979 -25.73 1.30 -31.76
N ALA A 980 -25.74 2.54 -31.29
CA ALA A 980 -26.96 3.23 -30.87
C ALA A 980 -27.97 3.30 -32.03
N TYR A 981 -27.50 3.61 -33.25
CA TYR A 981 -28.31 3.61 -34.46
C TYR A 981 -28.94 2.23 -34.77
N LEU A 982 -28.14 1.17 -34.72
CA LEU A 982 -28.61 -0.21 -35.01
C LEU A 982 -29.64 -0.69 -34.00
N VAL A 983 -29.44 -0.39 -32.72
CA VAL A 983 -30.39 -0.75 -31.65
C VAL A 983 -31.68 0.07 -31.78
N MET A 984 -31.58 1.35 -32.04
CA MET A 984 -32.75 2.24 -32.24
C MET A 984 -33.54 1.86 -33.49
N GLY A 985 -32.85 1.58 -34.60
CA GLY A 985 -33.48 1.18 -35.87
C GLY A 985 -34.18 -0.17 -35.81
N ARG A 986 -33.71 -1.08 -35.00
CA ARG A 986 -34.32 -2.40 -34.73
C ARG A 986 -35.66 -2.21 -33.98
N LYS A 987 -35.66 -1.38 -32.93
CA LYS A 987 -36.86 -1.09 -32.15
C LYS A 987 -38.00 -0.47 -32.96
N ILE A 988 -37.68 0.50 -33.84
CA ILE A 988 -38.65 1.10 -34.73
C ILE A 988 -39.20 0.08 -35.73
N LYS A 989 -38.38 -0.84 -36.24
CA LYS A 989 -38.87 -1.94 -37.13
C LYS A 989 -39.78 -2.92 -36.42
N GLU A 990 -39.48 -3.23 -35.15
CA GLU A 990 -40.35 -4.08 -34.34
C GLU A 990 -41.69 -3.39 -34.03
N GLU A 991 -41.67 -2.10 -33.63
CA GLU A 991 -42.91 -1.33 -33.43
C GLU A 991 -43.76 -1.17 -34.70
N VAL A 992 -43.15 -1.09 -35.91
CA VAL A 992 -43.88 -1.05 -37.20
C VAL A 992 -44.33 -2.45 -37.62
N ALA A 993 -43.68 -3.50 -37.17
CA ALA A 993 -44.10 -4.86 -37.49
C ALA A 993 -45.24 -5.37 -36.58
N GLU A 994 -45.38 -4.78 -35.39
CA GLU A 994 -46.45 -5.04 -34.43
C GLU A 994 -47.68 -4.18 -34.65
N ALA A 995 -47.56 -3.05 -35.41
CA ALA A 995 -48.65 -2.16 -35.80
C ALA A 995 -49.23 -2.59 -37.17
#